data_77e1f509f91d708a1dfc9b692884ba73
#
_entry.id   77e1f509f91d708a1dfc9b692884ba73
#
_cell.length_a   1.000
_cell.length_b   1.000
_cell.length_c   1.000
_cell.angle_alpha   90.00
_cell.angle_beta   90.00
_cell.angle_gamma   90.00
#
_symmetry.space_group_name_H-M   'P 1'
#
loop_
_entity.id
_entity.type
_entity.pdbx_description
1 polymer ?
#
loop_
_entity_poly.entity_id
_entity_poly.type
_entity_poly.pdbx_seq_one_letter_code
_entity_poly.pdbx_strand_id
1 'polypeptide(L)'
;MRQLPKILLSLALSALVGMGFAQTPETVSQVDSVFLHPYIDIDERRDQPVRHRYVHGGFEGTETRFSFYFPPEEHYQGRFFQYITPFPDNENLSQGKKGEEDMIGFSIASGAYFVETNGGGRTDFSNPQANDATIGAYRANAASAQFSRKVAQEFYGGERPFGYSFGGSGGAYRTVGGIENTKCVWDGAVPYVMGSPMAIPNSFTIRMHAMRVLKDKFPQIVAAMEPGGSGDPYQGLNEEEKAALLEATQMGFPLQSWYGYKEMGIHGFLVLYQGVVMADKGYFEKDFWNTPGYLGANPPESLRKARIQAKSKIKASIGLEKAISLGIKEPISEADRGSADLAWKSMGGEAGGMPVAFELEDSLPDVGFLGGDLIIQSGEADGVVLQITDVIGNKVVLGPTNSPATLFKIKTGDQVQVDNSNFLAVQTYHRHQVPGSEYTAWDQFRGEDGQPIYPQRPFLIGPLFTRGAAGSIPTGKFEGKMILLGSLWDREAYPWQQAWYHDRVKEHLGEKAQDHFRLWYTDHAIHGDASGQLDDNTRVVSYLGVLQQALRDLSQWVEKGVSPAPSTAYEVVNGGQVNIPENASERAGIQATVHATVNGNDHTGISKGEPLVFVAKVEIPKNAGKLVYAAWDFDGSGEFKNEIELSTAKISSDGSEVTLTFNHLFEKSGTYYPSLRIATQREGDVQTPFTRILNLDRVKVTVKE
;
A
#
# COMPACT_ATOMS: atom_id res chain seq x y z
N MET A 1 9.82 11.58 -24.39
CA MET A 1 9.03 12.60 -23.65
C MET A 1 7.93 11.86 -22.87
N ARG A 2 8.15 11.55 -21.60
CA ARG A 2 7.22 10.73 -20.80
C ARG A 2 6.38 11.67 -19.91
N GLN A 3 5.07 11.71 -20.14
CA GLN A 3 4.11 12.48 -19.34
C GLN A 3 3.53 11.55 -18.27
N LEU A 4 4.14 11.50 -17.07
CA LEU A 4 3.66 10.69 -15.95
C LEU A 4 2.29 11.10 -15.38
N PRO A 5 1.87 12.38 -15.35
CA PRO A 5 0.60 12.74 -14.75
C PRO A 5 -0.66 12.21 -15.47
N LYS A 6 -0.54 11.79 -16.73
CA LYS A 6 -1.69 11.27 -17.50
C LYS A 6 -1.97 9.79 -17.26
N ILE A 7 -1.02 9.03 -16.72
CA ILE A 7 -1.15 7.57 -16.54
C ILE A 7 -2.13 7.22 -15.41
N LEU A 8 -2.13 8.00 -14.36
CA LEU A 8 -2.94 7.76 -13.17
C LEU A 8 -4.41 8.18 -13.32
N LEU A 9 -4.67 9.19 -14.16
CA LEU A 9 -6.03 9.52 -14.60
C LEU A 9 -6.63 8.37 -15.43
N SER A 10 -5.79 7.50 -15.98
CA SER A 10 -6.17 6.43 -16.88
C SER A 10 -6.91 5.28 -16.22
N LEU A 11 -6.51 4.87 -15.04
CA LEU A 11 -7.22 3.79 -14.34
C LEU A 11 -8.64 4.20 -13.96
N ALA A 12 -8.83 5.47 -13.60
CA ALA A 12 -10.15 5.99 -13.31
C ALA A 12 -10.99 6.23 -14.61
N LEU A 13 -10.35 6.66 -15.68
CA LEU A 13 -11.07 6.97 -16.94
C LEU A 13 -11.37 5.73 -17.78
N SER A 14 -10.46 4.74 -17.83
CA SER A 14 -10.73 3.47 -18.51
C SER A 14 -11.87 2.69 -17.88
N ALA A 15 -12.05 2.81 -16.56
CA ALA A 15 -13.22 2.24 -15.88
C ALA A 15 -14.55 2.94 -16.26
N LEU A 16 -14.50 4.24 -16.62
CA LEU A 16 -15.69 5.05 -16.92
C LEU A 16 -16.11 5.03 -18.39
N VAL A 17 -15.15 4.89 -19.32
CA VAL A 17 -15.43 4.92 -20.76
C VAL A 17 -15.75 3.53 -21.32
N GLY A 18 -15.40 2.47 -20.60
CA GLY A 18 -15.71 1.08 -20.94
C GLY A 18 -17.18 0.65 -20.70
N MET A 19 -18.15 1.56 -20.67
CA MET A 19 -19.58 1.23 -20.62
C MET A 19 -20.15 0.61 -21.92
N GLY A 20 -19.28 0.20 -22.85
CA GLY A 20 -19.65 -0.71 -23.91
C GLY A 20 -19.62 -2.14 -23.37
N PHE A 21 -20.76 -2.75 -23.15
CA PHE A 21 -21.04 -4.16 -22.83
C PHE A 21 -19.83 -4.94 -22.29
N ALA A 22 -19.82 -5.19 -20.97
CA ALA A 22 -18.88 -6.10 -20.33
C ALA A 22 -18.98 -7.46 -21.01
N GLN A 23 -18.08 -7.74 -21.94
CA GLN A 23 -17.80 -9.12 -22.31
C GLN A 23 -17.35 -9.82 -21.01
N THR A 24 -17.94 -10.96 -20.71
CA THR A 24 -17.38 -11.85 -19.68
C THR A 24 -15.92 -12.06 -20.02
N PRO A 25 -14.98 -11.88 -19.06
CA PRO A 25 -13.57 -12.04 -19.35
C PRO A 25 -13.34 -13.43 -19.96
N GLU A 26 -12.93 -13.48 -21.20
CA GLU A 26 -12.50 -14.73 -21.81
C GLU A 26 -11.19 -15.14 -21.16
N THR A 27 -11.09 -16.40 -20.74
CA THR A 27 -9.85 -16.98 -20.23
C THR A 27 -8.78 -16.87 -21.32
N VAL A 28 -7.63 -16.23 -21.01
CA VAL A 28 -6.56 -16.06 -22.00
C VAL A 28 -6.01 -17.43 -22.40
N SER A 29 -6.14 -17.74 -23.68
CA SER A 29 -5.59 -18.96 -24.28
C SER A 29 -4.04 -18.89 -24.30
N GLN A 30 -3.37 -20.00 -24.64
CA GLN A 30 -1.90 -20.06 -24.66
C GLN A 30 -1.22 -19.03 -25.57
N VAL A 31 -1.93 -18.44 -26.53
CA VAL A 31 -1.40 -17.39 -27.43
C VAL A 31 -2.41 -16.27 -27.55
N ASP A 32 -2.08 -15.13 -26.99
CA ASP A 32 -2.88 -13.92 -27.12
C ASP A 32 -2.56 -13.22 -28.45
N SER A 33 -3.60 -12.97 -29.27
CA SER A 33 -3.44 -12.39 -30.60
C SER A 33 -2.80 -10.98 -30.63
N VAL A 34 -2.84 -10.26 -29.52
CA VAL A 34 -2.20 -8.94 -29.39
C VAL A 34 -0.68 -9.06 -29.25
N PHE A 35 -0.18 -10.20 -28.73
CA PHE A 35 1.21 -10.40 -28.37
C PHE A 35 1.91 -11.49 -29.21
N LEU A 36 1.55 -11.63 -30.49
CA LEU A 36 2.07 -12.68 -31.39
C LEU A 36 3.54 -12.51 -31.75
N HIS A 37 4.06 -11.29 -31.77
CA HIS A 37 5.38 -10.95 -32.30
C HIS A 37 6.27 -10.36 -31.19
N PRO A 38 6.81 -11.21 -30.27
CA PRO A 38 7.81 -10.76 -29.32
C PRO A 38 9.14 -10.49 -30.03
N TYR A 39 9.87 -9.48 -29.54
CA TYR A 39 11.23 -9.20 -29.98
C TYR A 39 12.16 -8.99 -28.77
N ILE A 40 13.44 -9.23 -28.98
CA ILE A 40 14.52 -8.96 -28.03
C ILE A 40 15.40 -7.87 -28.63
N ASP A 41 15.66 -6.81 -27.87
CA ASP A 41 16.54 -5.71 -28.27
C ASP A 41 17.82 -5.63 -27.44
N ILE A 42 17.84 -6.24 -26.24
CA ILE A 42 19.05 -6.41 -25.42
C ILE A 42 19.17 -7.87 -24.95
N ASP A 43 20.33 -8.43 -25.12
CA ASP A 43 20.71 -9.76 -24.61
C ASP A 43 22.18 -9.72 -24.20
N GLU A 44 22.45 -9.61 -22.90
CA GLU A 44 23.79 -9.41 -22.38
C GLU A 44 24.00 -10.09 -21.01
N ARG A 45 25.25 -10.26 -20.61
CA ARG A 45 25.62 -10.73 -19.27
C ARG A 45 25.87 -9.52 -18.36
N ARG A 46 25.37 -9.60 -17.14
CA ARG A 46 25.56 -8.62 -16.07
C ARG A 46 26.07 -9.31 -14.80
N ASP A 47 26.90 -8.61 -14.04
CA ASP A 47 27.46 -9.13 -12.78
C ASP A 47 26.81 -8.49 -11.53
N GLN A 48 25.92 -7.50 -11.72
CA GLN A 48 25.21 -6.81 -10.64
C GLN A 48 23.69 -6.95 -10.78
N PRO A 49 22.94 -7.17 -9.67
CA PRO A 49 23.41 -7.34 -8.26
C PRO A 49 24.15 -8.65 -8.04
N VAL A 50 23.87 -9.68 -8.84
CA VAL A 50 24.53 -10.96 -8.92
C VAL A 50 24.68 -11.33 -10.40
N ARG A 51 25.57 -12.27 -10.73
CA ARG A 51 25.79 -12.70 -12.11
C ARG A 51 24.51 -13.28 -12.73
N HIS A 52 24.09 -12.72 -13.88
CA HIS A 52 22.91 -13.16 -14.63
C HIS A 52 23.03 -12.81 -16.13
N ARG A 53 22.19 -13.46 -16.96
CA ARG A 53 21.91 -13.02 -18.32
C ARG A 53 20.69 -12.11 -18.28
N TYR A 54 20.83 -10.90 -18.77
CA TYR A 54 19.76 -9.92 -18.91
C TYR A 54 19.20 -9.95 -20.31
N VAL A 55 17.87 -10.12 -20.44
CA VAL A 55 17.15 -10.07 -21.71
C VAL A 55 16.06 -9.02 -21.60
N HIS A 56 16.08 -8.04 -22.51
CA HIS A 56 15.06 -7.00 -22.60
C HIS A 56 14.43 -7.04 -23.98
N GLY A 57 13.17 -6.63 -24.05
CA GLY A 57 12.41 -6.57 -25.31
C GLY A 57 10.98 -6.11 -25.12
N GLY A 58 10.13 -6.49 -26.06
CA GLY A 58 8.72 -6.14 -26.05
C GLY A 58 7.93 -6.95 -27.08
N PHE A 59 6.75 -6.44 -27.44
CA PHE A 59 5.89 -7.04 -28.46
C PHE A 59 5.59 -6.00 -29.55
N GLU A 60 5.80 -6.37 -30.82
CA GLU A 60 5.56 -5.49 -31.96
C GLU A 60 4.09 -5.01 -31.98
N GLY A 61 3.90 -3.75 -32.31
CA GLY A 61 2.57 -3.13 -32.35
C GLY A 61 1.95 -2.83 -30.98
N THR A 62 2.70 -3.03 -29.88
CA THR A 62 2.25 -2.71 -28.52
C THR A 62 3.25 -1.82 -27.78
N GLU A 63 2.80 -1.21 -26.68
CA GLU A 63 3.67 -0.48 -25.75
C GLU A 63 4.30 -1.40 -24.69
N THR A 64 4.00 -2.71 -24.69
CA THR A 64 4.47 -3.64 -23.67
C THR A 64 5.96 -3.90 -23.80
N ARG A 65 6.66 -3.76 -22.67
CA ARG A 65 8.10 -4.05 -22.51
C ARG A 65 8.31 -5.00 -21.34
N PHE A 66 9.36 -5.80 -21.43
CA PHE A 66 9.74 -6.75 -20.39
C PHE A 66 11.25 -6.77 -20.15
N SER A 67 11.63 -7.19 -18.95
CA SER A 67 12.99 -7.51 -18.53
C SER A 67 13.03 -8.88 -17.87
N PHE A 68 13.94 -9.74 -18.30
CA PHE A 68 14.18 -11.07 -17.77
C PHE A 68 15.61 -11.16 -17.25
N TYR A 69 15.78 -11.77 -16.06
CA TYR A 69 17.07 -11.90 -15.38
C TYR A 69 17.33 -13.38 -15.09
N PHE A 70 18.07 -14.03 -15.99
CA PHE A 70 18.32 -15.48 -15.95
C PHE A 70 19.58 -15.80 -15.14
N PRO A 71 19.49 -16.63 -14.06
CA PRO A 71 20.65 -17.09 -13.32
C PRO A 71 21.59 -17.93 -14.19
N PRO A 72 22.87 -18.13 -13.77
CA PRO A 72 23.71 -19.22 -14.30
C PRO A 72 22.99 -20.57 -14.17
N GLU A 73 23.28 -21.50 -15.10
CA GLU A 73 22.60 -22.80 -15.19
C GLU A 73 22.69 -23.59 -13.87
N GLU A 74 23.82 -23.54 -13.20
CA GLU A 74 24.07 -24.20 -11.92
C GLU A 74 23.19 -23.72 -10.76
N HIS A 75 22.58 -22.53 -10.88
CA HIS A 75 21.66 -21.95 -9.90
C HIS A 75 20.20 -22.05 -10.30
N TYR A 76 19.90 -22.46 -11.53
CA TYR A 76 18.54 -22.54 -12.05
C TYR A 76 17.83 -23.82 -11.62
N GLN A 77 16.59 -23.70 -11.11
CA GLN A 77 15.78 -24.82 -10.63
C GLN A 77 14.43 -24.94 -11.34
N GLY A 78 14.32 -24.50 -12.58
CA GLY A 78 13.11 -24.70 -13.39
C GLY A 78 11.92 -23.81 -13.01
N ARG A 79 12.16 -22.60 -12.47
CA ARG A 79 11.06 -21.67 -12.07
C ARG A 79 11.39 -20.22 -12.35
N PHE A 80 10.34 -19.37 -12.27
CA PHE A 80 10.49 -17.91 -12.25
C PHE A 80 9.56 -17.24 -11.25
N PHE A 81 9.98 -16.05 -10.81
CA PHE A 81 9.17 -15.11 -10.07
C PHE A 81 8.90 -13.89 -10.93
N GLN A 82 7.63 -13.45 -11.02
CA GLN A 82 7.23 -12.28 -11.78
C GLN A 82 6.61 -11.23 -10.88
N TYR A 83 7.23 -10.05 -10.84
CA TYR A 83 6.68 -8.90 -10.17
C TYR A 83 5.60 -8.23 -11.02
N ILE A 84 4.46 -7.92 -10.38
CA ILE A 84 3.32 -7.24 -10.99
C ILE A 84 3.16 -5.88 -10.31
N THR A 85 3.40 -4.81 -11.06
CA THR A 85 3.30 -3.42 -10.56
C THR A 85 1.85 -3.02 -10.25
N PRO A 86 1.61 -2.07 -9.33
CA PRO A 86 0.26 -1.57 -9.01
C PRO A 86 -0.47 -0.95 -10.20
N PHE A 87 0.26 -0.40 -11.15
CA PHE A 87 -0.22 0.21 -12.41
C PHE A 87 0.87 0.04 -13.47
N PRO A 88 0.57 0.28 -14.77
CA PRO A 88 1.61 0.30 -15.79
C PRO A 88 2.72 1.31 -15.47
N ASP A 89 3.96 0.86 -15.44
CA ASP A 89 5.11 1.64 -14.99
C ASP A 89 6.34 1.35 -15.87
N ASN A 90 7.42 0.89 -15.30
CA ASN A 90 8.72 0.65 -15.91
C ASN A 90 9.10 -0.83 -15.70
N GLU A 91 9.69 -1.40 -16.72
CA GLU A 91 10.16 -2.80 -16.72
C GLU A 91 11.52 -3.01 -16.04
N ASN A 92 12.07 -1.98 -15.35
CA ASN A 92 13.40 -2.03 -14.73
C ASN A 92 13.40 -1.51 -13.27
N LEU A 93 12.27 -1.63 -12.56
CA LEU A 93 12.10 -1.09 -11.21
C LEU A 93 13.00 -1.76 -10.16
N SER A 94 13.33 -3.05 -10.38
CA SER A 94 14.16 -3.83 -9.46
C SER A 94 15.65 -3.60 -9.64
N GLN A 95 16.07 -2.92 -10.73
CA GLN A 95 17.48 -2.65 -10.96
C GLN A 95 18.04 -1.65 -9.94
N GLY A 96 19.22 -1.97 -9.39
CA GLY A 96 19.91 -1.11 -8.41
C GLY A 96 19.39 -1.23 -6.98
N LYS A 97 18.33 -1.98 -6.72
CA LYS A 97 17.87 -2.30 -5.37
C LYS A 97 18.88 -3.16 -4.63
N LYS A 98 18.92 -3.05 -3.27
CA LYS A 98 19.90 -3.71 -2.42
C LYS A 98 19.25 -4.33 -1.19
N GLY A 99 19.97 -5.23 -0.52
CA GLY A 99 19.51 -5.87 0.70
C GLY A 99 18.23 -6.65 0.49
N GLU A 100 17.24 -6.49 1.38
CA GLU A 100 15.95 -7.17 1.28
C GLU A 100 15.12 -6.74 0.06
N GLU A 101 15.37 -5.54 -0.50
CA GLU A 101 14.68 -5.03 -1.69
C GLU A 101 15.23 -5.57 -3.01
N ASP A 102 16.35 -6.29 -3.01
CA ASP A 102 16.95 -6.89 -4.21
C ASP A 102 16.19 -8.13 -4.67
N MET A 103 15.08 -7.93 -5.38
CA MET A 103 14.26 -9.05 -5.89
C MET A 103 14.94 -9.84 -7.01
N ILE A 104 15.90 -9.26 -7.74
CA ILE A 104 16.71 -9.98 -8.73
C ILE A 104 17.61 -10.97 -8.00
N GLY A 105 18.40 -10.51 -7.03
CA GLY A 105 19.28 -11.36 -6.23
C GLY A 105 18.51 -12.40 -5.42
N PHE A 106 17.37 -12.02 -4.82
CA PHE A 106 16.49 -12.94 -4.12
C PHE A 106 15.98 -14.08 -5.02
N SER A 107 15.51 -13.75 -6.24
CA SER A 107 14.98 -14.74 -7.18
C SER A 107 16.07 -15.74 -7.58
N ILE A 108 17.25 -15.25 -7.92
CA ILE A 108 18.40 -16.09 -8.26
C ILE A 108 18.82 -16.98 -7.09
N ALA A 109 18.92 -16.43 -5.88
CA ALA A 109 19.21 -17.20 -4.65
C ALA A 109 18.12 -18.23 -4.32
N SER A 110 16.92 -18.09 -4.89
CA SER A 110 15.81 -19.02 -4.75
C SER A 110 15.66 -19.99 -5.94
N GLY A 111 16.66 -20.05 -6.83
CA GLY A 111 16.65 -20.93 -7.98
C GLY A 111 15.70 -20.51 -9.11
N ALA A 112 15.27 -19.25 -9.12
CA ALA A 112 14.35 -18.71 -10.08
C ALA A 112 15.02 -17.68 -11.00
N TYR A 113 14.58 -17.56 -12.25
CA TYR A 113 14.79 -16.32 -12.96
C TYR A 113 13.73 -15.28 -12.59
N PHE A 114 14.06 -14.01 -12.72
CA PHE A 114 13.17 -12.94 -12.38
C PHE A 114 12.57 -12.30 -13.65
N VAL A 115 11.30 -11.90 -13.56
CA VAL A 115 10.54 -11.27 -14.64
C VAL A 115 9.88 -9.99 -14.11
N GLU A 116 10.08 -8.90 -14.82
CA GLU A 116 9.32 -7.68 -14.62
C GLU A 116 8.89 -7.09 -15.98
N THR A 117 7.84 -6.25 -15.96
CA THR A 117 7.26 -5.66 -17.16
C THR A 117 6.84 -4.23 -16.88
N ASN A 118 6.66 -3.44 -17.94
CA ASN A 118 6.00 -2.13 -17.80
C ASN A 118 4.46 -2.22 -17.65
N GLY A 119 3.93 -3.42 -17.54
CA GLY A 119 2.50 -3.67 -17.29
C GLY A 119 1.55 -3.28 -18.41
N GLY A 120 2.01 -3.27 -19.66
CA GLY A 120 1.22 -2.95 -20.83
C GLY A 120 1.50 -1.58 -21.45
N GLY A 121 2.32 -0.75 -20.79
CA GLY A 121 2.66 0.58 -21.30
C GLY A 121 1.55 1.62 -21.13
N ARG A 122 1.58 2.66 -21.95
CA ARG A 122 0.62 3.77 -21.88
C ARG A 122 -0.72 3.38 -22.44
N THR A 123 -1.77 3.82 -21.75
CA THR A 123 -3.12 3.82 -22.31
C THR A 123 -3.30 5.07 -23.20
N ASP A 124 -3.74 4.90 -24.43
CA ASP A 124 -4.07 6.03 -25.31
C ASP A 124 -5.47 6.56 -25.01
N PHE A 125 -5.52 7.68 -24.31
CA PHE A 125 -6.78 8.35 -23.94
C PHE A 125 -7.46 9.08 -25.08
N SER A 126 -6.74 9.32 -26.19
CA SER A 126 -7.34 9.94 -27.35
C SER A 126 -8.30 8.99 -28.09
N ASN A 127 -8.14 7.68 -27.87
CA ASN A 127 -9.00 6.64 -28.40
C ASN A 127 -9.43 5.63 -27.33
N PRO A 128 -10.39 5.97 -26.46
CA PRO A 128 -10.86 5.08 -25.40
C PRO A 128 -11.37 3.72 -25.90
N GLN A 129 -11.89 3.65 -27.13
CA GLN A 129 -12.41 2.40 -27.71
C GLN A 129 -11.29 1.46 -28.18
N ALA A 130 -10.07 1.97 -28.40
CA ALA A 130 -8.91 1.17 -28.71
C ALA A 130 -8.19 0.66 -27.45
N ASN A 131 -8.62 1.08 -26.25
CA ASN A 131 -7.99 0.72 -24.98
C ASN A 131 -8.72 -0.44 -24.31
N ASP A 132 -8.22 -1.64 -24.52
CA ASP A 132 -8.65 -2.80 -23.76
C ASP A 132 -8.00 -2.78 -22.38
N ALA A 133 -8.79 -2.47 -21.34
CA ALA A 133 -8.33 -2.41 -19.95
C ALA A 133 -7.71 -3.74 -19.48
N THR A 134 -8.08 -4.87 -20.09
CA THR A 134 -7.51 -6.18 -19.73
C THR A 134 -6.04 -6.32 -20.12
N ILE A 135 -5.54 -5.54 -21.09
CA ILE A 135 -4.11 -5.49 -21.41
C ILE A 135 -3.32 -5.07 -20.18
N GLY A 136 -3.65 -3.92 -19.62
CA GLY A 136 -3.01 -3.42 -18.40
C GLY A 136 -3.34 -4.23 -17.17
N ALA A 137 -4.55 -4.79 -17.06
CA ALA A 137 -4.95 -5.60 -15.92
C ALA A 137 -4.13 -6.88 -15.78
N TYR A 138 -3.96 -7.66 -16.85
CA TYR A 138 -3.23 -8.95 -16.76
C TYR A 138 -2.63 -9.45 -18.07
N ARG A 139 -3.16 -9.11 -19.27
CA ARG A 139 -2.76 -9.77 -20.54
C ARG A 139 -1.31 -9.50 -20.90
N ALA A 140 -0.80 -8.28 -20.72
CA ALA A 140 0.60 -7.93 -20.98
C ALA A 140 1.57 -8.73 -20.08
N ASN A 141 1.24 -8.85 -18.79
CA ASN A 141 2.02 -9.66 -17.85
C ASN A 141 1.97 -11.14 -18.20
N ALA A 142 0.80 -11.66 -18.60
CA ALA A 142 0.62 -13.04 -19.02
C ALA A 142 1.44 -13.39 -20.28
N ALA A 143 1.40 -12.52 -21.29
CA ALA A 143 2.18 -12.69 -22.52
C ALA A 143 3.69 -12.68 -22.24
N SER A 144 4.15 -11.77 -21.38
CA SER A 144 5.56 -11.70 -20.99
C SER A 144 6.00 -12.94 -20.20
N ALA A 145 5.16 -13.47 -19.30
CA ALA A 145 5.40 -14.71 -18.58
C ALA A 145 5.54 -15.91 -19.54
N GLN A 146 4.65 -16.00 -20.53
CA GLN A 146 4.68 -17.07 -21.52
C GLN A 146 5.92 -16.98 -22.42
N PHE A 147 6.29 -15.77 -22.85
CA PHE A 147 7.48 -15.57 -23.68
C PHE A 147 8.75 -15.84 -22.89
N SER A 148 8.83 -15.43 -21.62
CA SER A 148 9.99 -15.73 -20.77
C SER A 148 10.29 -17.22 -20.66
N ARG A 149 9.24 -18.08 -20.63
CA ARG A 149 9.41 -19.54 -20.63
C ARG A 149 10.06 -20.06 -21.91
N LYS A 150 9.67 -19.51 -23.08
CA LYS A 150 10.31 -19.87 -24.34
C LYS A 150 11.79 -19.55 -24.31
N VAL A 151 12.14 -18.34 -23.88
CA VAL A 151 13.53 -17.91 -23.75
C VAL A 151 14.30 -18.79 -22.75
N ALA A 152 13.67 -19.14 -21.61
CA ALA A 152 14.27 -20.05 -20.62
C ALA A 152 14.51 -21.45 -21.20
N GLN A 153 13.53 -22.02 -21.93
CA GLN A 153 13.69 -23.34 -22.56
C GLN A 153 14.73 -23.36 -23.67
N GLU A 154 14.85 -22.29 -24.45
CA GLU A 154 15.90 -22.11 -25.44
C GLU A 154 17.31 -22.02 -24.80
N PHE A 155 17.38 -21.40 -23.61
CA PHE A 155 18.64 -21.18 -22.92
C PHE A 155 19.09 -22.37 -22.07
N TYR A 156 18.19 -22.96 -21.27
CA TYR A 156 18.50 -24.06 -20.34
C TYR A 156 18.12 -25.44 -20.89
N GLY A 157 17.28 -25.49 -21.91
CA GLY A 157 16.60 -26.74 -22.28
C GLY A 157 15.54 -27.16 -21.23
N GLY A 158 15.14 -28.42 -21.27
CA GLY A 158 14.30 -29.04 -20.23
C GLY A 158 12.80 -28.77 -20.35
N GLU A 159 12.10 -29.03 -19.26
CA GLU A 159 10.65 -28.94 -19.17
C GLU A 159 10.17 -27.49 -19.03
N ARG A 160 8.84 -27.29 -19.10
CA ARG A 160 8.21 -25.98 -18.89
C ARG A 160 8.52 -25.45 -17.47
N PRO A 161 9.12 -24.25 -17.33
CA PRO A 161 9.35 -23.65 -16.01
C PRO A 161 8.05 -23.37 -15.26
N PHE A 162 8.05 -23.62 -13.95
CA PHE A 162 6.97 -23.16 -13.06
C PHE A 162 7.01 -21.64 -12.96
N GLY A 163 5.83 -21.01 -12.86
CA GLY A 163 5.72 -19.56 -12.80
C GLY A 163 4.92 -19.10 -11.60
N TYR A 164 5.45 -18.08 -10.91
CA TYR A 164 4.83 -17.50 -9.72
C TYR A 164 4.76 -15.98 -9.87
N SER A 165 3.53 -15.43 -9.84
CA SER A 165 3.33 -13.99 -9.87
C SER A 165 3.16 -13.42 -8.45
N PHE A 166 3.62 -12.19 -8.23
CA PHE A 166 3.42 -11.49 -6.99
C PHE A 166 3.28 -9.99 -7.22
N GLY A 167 2.48 -9.31 -6.40
CA GLY A 167 2.28 -7.88 -6.49
C GLY A 167 1.44 -7.36 -5.34
N GLY A 168 1.69 -6.11 -4.95
CA GLY A 168 1.03 -5.45 -3.83
C GLY A 168 0.04 -4.37 -4.26
N SER A 169 -0.97 -4.11 -3.41
CA SER A 169 -1.94 -3.04 -3.65
C SER A 169 -2.67 -3.19 -4.98
N GLY A 170 -2.56 -2.22 -5.89
CA GLY A 170 -3.01 -2.36 -7.28
C GLY A 170 -2.40 -3.57 -8.00
N GLY A 171 -1.14 -3.92 -7.68
CA GLY A 171 -0.47 -5.11 -8.19
C GLY A 171 -1.09 -6.41 -7.67
N ALA A 172 -1.68 -6.42 -6.46
CA ALA A 172 -2.42 -7.56 -5.96
C ALA A 172 -3.71 -7.79 -6.74
N TYR A 173 -4.46 -6.74 -7.08
CA TYR A 173 -5.62 -6.86 -7.98
C TYR A 173 -5.22 -7.44 -9.33
N ARG A 174 -4.11 -6.96 -9.92
CA ARG A 174 -3.58 -7.44 -11.19
C ARG A 174 -3.06 -8.88 -11.11
N THR A 175 -2.44 -9.25 -9.99
CA THR A 175 -2.00 -10.63 -9.72
C THR A 175 -3.18 -11.58 -9.61
N VAL A 176 -4.20 -11.23 -8.82
CA VAL A 176 -5.44 -12.02 -8.69
C VAL A 176 -6.20 -12.04 -10.01
N GLY A 177 -6.34 -10.88 -10.68
CA GLY A 177 -6.96 -10.80 -12.00
C GLY A 177 -6.24 -11.70 -13.01
N GLY A 178 -4.92 -11.75 -12.97
CA GLY A 178 -4.10 -12.61 -13.81
C GLY A 178 -4.41 -14.10 -13.58
N ILE A 179 -4.32 -14.58 -12.34
CA ILE A 179 -4.49 -16.00 -12.05
C ILE A 179 -5.94 -16.46 -12.18
N GLU A 180 -6.93 -15.58 -11.94
CA GLU A 180 -8.35 -15.91 -12.12
C GLU A 180 -8.80 -15.91 -13.61
N ASN A 181 -8.19 -15.05 -14.45
CA ASN A 181 -8.63 -14.87 -15.86
C ASN A 181 -7.71 -15.56 -16.88
N THR A 182 -6.68 -16.28 -16.45
CA THR A 182 -5.78 -17.03 -17.35
C THR A 182 -5.68 -18.49 -16.96
N LYS A 183 -5.26 -19.32 -17.91
CA LYS A 183 -4.92 -20.75 -17.66
C LYS A 183 -3.49 -21.04 -18.08
N CYS A 184 -2.81 -21.86 -17.29
CA CYS A 184 -1.44 -22.32 -17.59
C CYS A 184 -0.42 -21.19 -17.72
N VAL A 185 -0.69 -19.97 -17.24
CA VAL A 185 0.26 -18.87 -17.21
C VAL A 185 1.08 -18.89 -15.94
N TRP A 186 0.43 -18.89 -14.78
CA TRP A 186 1.09 -19.04 -13.49
C TRP A 186 0.60 -20.29 -12.78
N ASP A 187 1.54 -20.95 -12.07
CA ASP A 187 1.26 -22.15 -11.28
C ASP A 187 0.91 -21.79 -9.84
N GLY A 188 1.21 -20.54 -9.46
CA GLY A 188 0.83 -19.95 -8.19
C GLY A 188 0.99 -18.44 -8.13
N ALA A 189 0.45 -17.82 -7.07
CA ALA A 189 0.48 -16.38 -6.87
C ALA A 189 0.67 -15.98 -5.39
N VAL A 190 1.35 -14.86 -5.17
CA VAL A 190 1.48 -14.20 -3.86
C VAL A 190 1.00 -12.75 -3.98
N PRO A 191 -0.32 -12.49 -4.04
CA PRO A 191 -0.83 -11.14 -3.89
C PRO A 191 -0.65 -10.66 -2.46
N TYR A 192 -0.42 -9.35 -2.26
CA TYR A 192 -0.25 -8.79 -0.92
C TYR A 192 -0.89 -7.40 -0.78
N VAL A 193 -1.27 -7.04 0.45
CA VAL A 193 -1.99 -5.79 0.79
C VAL A 193 -3.12 -5.46 -0.19
N MET A 194 -3.93 -6.46 -0.47
CA MET A 194 -5.03 -6.39 -1.43
C MET A 194 -6.28 -5.77 -0.82
N GLY A 195 -6.87 -4.80 -1.51
CA GLY A 195 -8.19 -4.28 -1.17
C GLY A 195 -9.33 -5.17 -1.69
N SER A 196 -10.52 -5.02 -1.10
CA SER A 196 -11.75 -5.58 -1.64
C SER A 196 -12.26 -4.78 -2.84
N PRO A 197 -13.26 -5.27 -3.60
CA PRO A 197 -13.94 -4.48 -4.63
C PRO A 197 -14.57 -3.17 -4.12
N MET A 198 -14.72 -3.02 -2.80
CA MET A 198 -15.26 -1.82 -2.16
C MET A 198 -14.19 -0.92 -1.53
N ALA A 199 -12.89 -1.25 -1.64
CA ALA A 199 -11.82 -0.46 -1.04
C ALA A 199 -11.81 0.98 -1.56
N ILE A 200 -11.92 1.16 -2.87
CA ILE A 200 -11.83 2.47 -3.50
C ILE A 200 -13.22 3.00 -3.84
N PRO A 201 -13.55 4.24 -3.45
CA PRO A 201 -12.75 5.20 -2.68
C PRO A 201 -12.90 5.05 -1.16
N ASN A 202 -13.65 4.08 -0.69
CA ASN A 202 -14.25 4.06 0.64
C ASN A 202 -13.23 4.03 1.79
N SER A 203 -12.13 3.27 1.66
CA SER A 203 -11.07 3.25 2.67
C SER A 203 -10.42 4.62 2.88
N PHE A 204 -10.29 5.41 1.80
CA PHE A 204 -9.72 6.76 1.89
C PHE A 204 -10.73 7.78 2.41
N THR A 205 -11.99 7.69 1.97
CA THR A 205 -13.02 8.66 2.33
C THR A 205 -13.32 8.63 3.82
N ILE A 206 -13.47 7.44 4.40
CA ILE A 206 -13.72 7.27 5.84
C ILE A 206 -12.56 7.80 6.69
N ARG A 207 -11.33 7.49 6.28
CA ARG A 207 -10.12 7.97 6.95
C ARG A 207 -10.06 9.50 6.96
N MET A 208 -10.29 10.15 5.81
CA MET A 208 -10.29 11.60 5.70
C MET A 208 -11.41 12.26 6.51
N HIS A 209 -12.59 11.62 6.61
CA HIS A 209 -13.66 12.08 7.49
C HIS A 209 -13.19 12.13 8.95
N ALA A 210 -12.63 11.02 9.44
CA ALA A 210 -12.08 10.94 10.79
C ALA A 210 -10.97 11.97 11.02
N MET A 211 -10.03 12.13 10.06
CA MET A 211 -8.92 13.09 10.16
C MET A 211 -9.43 14.53 10.29
N ARG A 212 -10.47 14.92 9.54
CA ARG A 212 -11.07 16.26 9.65
C ARG A 212 -11.70 16.50 11.02
N VAL A 213 -12.46 15.53 11.52
CA VAL A 213 -13.21 15.67 12.77
C VAL A 213 -12.30 15.59 13.99
N LEU A 214 -11.30 14.72 13.95
CA LEU A 214 -10.45 14.37 15.10
C LEU A 214 -9.11 15.14 15.15
N LYS A 215 -8.84 16.06 14.24
CA LYS A 215 -7.53 16.69 14.03
C LYS A 215 -6.75 17.04 15.32
N ASP A 216 -7.43 17.62 16.31
CA ASP A 216 -6.82 18.06 17.57
C ASP A 216 -6.82 16.95 18.64
N LYS A 217 -7.39 15.78 18.36
CA LYS A 217 -7.57 14.66 19.29
C LYS A 217 -6.59 13.51 19.07
N PHE A 218 -5.91 13.47 17.94
CA PHE A 218 -4.98 12.38 17.64
C PHE A 218 -3.90 12.15 18.68
N PRO A 219 -3.27 13.19 19.30
CA PRO A 219 -2.27 12.93 20.34
C PRO A 219 -2.82 12.12 21.51
N GLN A 220 -4.06 12.37 21.95
CA GLN A 220 -4.67 11.60 23.04
C GLN A 220 -5.13 10.21 22.60
N ILE A 221 -5.64 10.07 21.35
CA ILE A 221 -6.04 8.77 20.78
C ILE A 221 -4.80 7.86 20.68
N VAL A 222 -3.72 8.38 20.14
CA VAL A 222 -2.44 7.65 20.04
C VAL A 222 -1.91 7.27 21.43
N ALA A 223 -1.89 8.23 22.37
CA ALA A 223 -1.42 7.97 23.73
C ALA A 223 -2.26 6.91 24.47
N ALA A 224 -3.55 6.79 24.17
CA ALA A 224 -4.40 5.76 24.75
C ALA A 224 -4.02 4.35 24.29
N MET A 225 -3.48 4.22 23.07
CA MET A 225 -3.08 2.95 22.44
C MET A 225 -1.61 2.58 22.69
N GLU A 226 -0.81 3.47 23.29
CA GLU A 226 0.59 3.20 23.63
C GLU A 226 0.72 2.30 24.87
N PRO A 227 1.86 1.60 25.05
CA PRO A 227 2.16 0.90 26.30
C PRO A 227 1.92 1.77 27.52
N GLY A 228 1.20 1.25 28.52
CA GLY A 228 0.79 2.01 29.71
C GLY A 228 -0.17 3.17 29.42
N GLY A 229 -0.84 3.17 28.28
CA GLY A 229 -1.97 4.05 27.95
C GLY A 229 -3.27 3.57 28.61
N SER A 230 -4.38 4.29 28.41
CA SER A 230 -5.68 3.94 28.99
C SER A 230 -6.34 2.72 28.32
N GLY A 231 -5.95 2.37 27.10
CA GLY A 231 -6.64 1.37 26.27
C GLY A 231 -7.98 1.86 25.70
N ASP A 232 -8.43 3.08 26.06
CA ASP A 232 -9.69 3.66 25.61
C ASP A 232 -9.44 4.92 24.74
N PRO A 233 -9.41 4.78 23.39
CA PRO A 233 -9.17 5.91 22.49
C PRO A 233 -10.35 6.89 22.41
N TYR A 234 -11.51 6.54 22.96
CA TYR A 234 -12.73 7.38 22.95
C TYR A 234 -12.83 8.33 24.14
N GLN A 235 -11.95 8.17 25.14
CA GLN A 235 -11.97 8.99 26.35
C GLN A 235 -11.77 10.48 26.02
N GLY A 236 -12.64 11.35 26.52
CA GLY A 236 -12.55 12.80 26.33
C GLY A 236 -12.95 13.32 24.95
N LEU A 237 -13.52 12.47 24.09
CA LEU A 237 -14.11 12.87 22.82
C LEU A 237 -15.56 13.35 23.01
N ASN A 238 -15.99 14.35 22.24
CA ASN A 238 -17.40 14.71 22.12
C ASN A 238 -18.17 13.73 21.22
N GLU A 239 -19.49 13.92 21.06
CA GLU A 239 -20.33 12.97 20.31
C GLU A 239 -19.97 12.88 18.81
N GLU A 240 -19.64 14.01 18.14
CA GLU A 240 -19.20 14.00 16.74
C GLU A 240 -17.84 13.30 16.58
N GLU A 241 -16.91 13.57 17.50
CA GLU A 241 -15.58 12.97 17.53
C GLU A 241 -15.64 11.46 17.78
N LYS A 242 -16.48 11.03 18.77
CA LYS A 242 -16.71 9.60 19.03
C LYS A 242 -17.32 8.89 17.83
N ALA A 243 -18.34 9.49 17.22
CA ALA A 243 -19.00 8.93 16.04
C ALA A 243 -18.01 8.76 14.87
N ALA A 244 -17.16 9.76 14.60
CA ALA A 244 -16.18 9.70 13.52
C ALA A 244 -15.09 8.62 13.77
N LEU A 245 -14.60 8.49 15.01
CA LEU A 245 -13.62 7.46 15.35
C LEU A 245 -14.25 6.06 15.28
N LEU A 246 -15.48 5.90 15.81
CA LEU A 246 -16.20 4.64 15.76
C LEU A 246 -16.49 4.19 14.33
N GLU A 247 -16.96 5.12 13.49
CA GLU A 247 -17.25 4.88 12.09
C GLU A 247 -16.00 4.37 11.33
N ALA A 248 -14.85 5.02 11.52
CA ALA A 248 -13.59 4.58 10.92
C ALA A 248 -13.15 3.19 11.45
N THR A 249 -13.28 2.97 12.77
CA THR A 249 -12.95 1.69 13.40
C THR A 249 -13.83 0.55 12.87
N GLN A 250 -15.14 0.76 12.77
CA GLN A 250 -16.08 -0.24 12.23
C GLN A 250 -15.88 -0.50 10.73
N MET A 251 -15.40 0.49 9.97
CA MET A 251 -14.97 0.27 8.57
C MET A 251 -13.67 -0.53 8.47
N GLY A 252 -12.97 -0.74 9.58
CA GLY A 252 -11.78 -1.57 9.65
C GLY A 252 -10.45 -0.81 9.67
N PHE A 253 -10.46 0.51 9.83
CA PHE A 253 -9.22 1.25 10.04
C PHE A 253 -8.55 0.78 11.34
N PRO A 254 -7.30 0.29 11.32
CA PRO A 254 -6.64 -0.22 12.52
C PRO A 254 -6.37 0.90 13.53
N LEU A 255 -6.88 0.78 14.76
CA LEU A 255 -6.74 1.83 15.79
C LEU A 255 -5.28 2.20 16.07
N GLN A 256 -4.39 1.22 16.10
CA GLN A 256 -2.96 1.43 16.32
C GLN A 256 -2.34 2.32 15.25
N SER A 257 -2.88 2.33 14.03
CA SER A 257 -2.34 3.07 12.89
C SER A 257 -2.57 4.57 12.93
N TRP A 258 -3.36 5.06 13.88
CA TRP A 258 -3.54 6.51 14.07
C TRP A 258 -2.26 7.25 14.49
N TYR A 259 -1.20 6.55 14.93
CA TYR A 259 0.08 7.21 15.21
C TYR A 259 0.61 8.01 14.00
N GLY A 260 0.37 7.53 12.78
CA GLY A 260 0.82 8.18 11.54
C GLY A 260 -0.15 9.24 10.99
N TYR A 261 -1.04 9.79 11.80
CA TYR A 261 -2.06 10.76 11.35
C TYR A 261 -1.50 12.00 10.65
N LYS A 262 -0.26 12.41 10.97
CA LYS A 262 0.39 13.58 10.36
C LYS A 262 0.84 13.30 8.93
N GLU A 263 1.40 12.11 8.71
CA GLU A 263 1.96 11.68 7.44
C GLU A 263 0.91 11.08 6.50
N MET A 264 -0.21 10.60 7.05
CA MET A 264 -1.26 9.92 6.27
C MET A 264 -1.83 10.76 5.14
N GLY A 265 -2.10 12.03 5.35
CA GLY A 265 -2.65 12.94 4.34
C GLY A 265 -3.68 12.27 3.43
N ILE A 266 -3.68 12.65 2.18
CA ILE A 266 -4.50 12.03 1.13
C ILE A 266 -3.74 10.97 0.32
N HIS A 267 -2.42 10.89 0.43
CA HIS A 267 -1.53 9.90 -0.20
C HIS A 267 -2.04 9.32 -1.53
N GLY A 268 -2.16 8.00 -1.64
CA GLY A 268 -2.61 7.33 -2.85
C GLY A 268 -3.99 7.77 -3.37
N PHE A 269 -4.86 8.35 -2.54
CA PHE A 269 -6.15 8.85 -2.98
C PHE A 269 -6.07 10.05 -3.94
N LEU A 270 -5.02 10.87 -3.84
CA LEU A 270 -4.81 11.99 -4.78
C LEU A 270 -4.89 11.55 -6.24
N VAL A 271 -4.37 10.38 -6.51
CA VAL A 271 -4.32 9.80 -7.84
C VAL A 271 -5.70 9.36 -8.33
N LEU A 272 -6.55 8.93 -7.42
CA LEU A 272 -7.87 8.36 -7.70
C LEU A 272 -8.99 9.42 -7.63
N TYR A 273 -8.75 10.51 -6.89
CA TYR A 273 -9.74 11.52 -6.54
C TYR A 273 -10.49 12.12 -7.75
N GLN A 274 -9.76 12.54 -8.77
CA GLN A 274 -10.38 13.12 -9.96
C GLN A 274 -11.29 12.12 -10.68
N GLY A 275 -10.88 10.84 -10.72
CA GLY A 275 -11.70 9.77 -11.28
C GLY A 275 -13.00 9.56 -10.50
N VAL A 276 -12.95 9.65 -9.17
CA VAL A 276 -14.15 9.56 -8.31
C VAL A 276 -15.09 10.73 -8.57
N VAL A 277 -14.58 11.96 -8.61
CA VAL A 277 -15.38 13.16 -8.89
C VAL A 277 -16.03 13.09 -10.27
N MET A 278 -15.27 12.66 -11.29
CA MET A 278 -15.77 12.53 -12.66
C MET A 278 -16.83 11.43 -12.81
N ALA A 279 -16.69 10.34 -12.04
CA ALA A 279 -17.63 9.21 -12.08
C ALA A 279 -19.01 9.60 -11.58
N ASP A 280 -19.09 10.48 -10.59
CA ASP A 280 -20.36 10.89 -9.98
C ASP A 280 -20.47 12.40 -9.81
N LYS A 281 -20.33 13.15 -10.90
CA LYS A 281 -20.43 14.62 -10.92
C LYS A 281 -21.69 15.14 -10.21
N GLY A 282 -22.81 14.46 -10.39
CA GLY A 282 -24.07 14.85 -9.77
C GLY A 282 -24.00 14.95 -8.25
N TYR A 283 -23.26 14.04 -7.61
CA TYR A 283 -23.00 14.09 -6.16
C TYR A 283 -22.24 15.35 -5.76
N PHE A 284 -21.09 15.60 -6.41
CA PHE A 284 -20.18 16.70 -6.04
C PHE A 284 -20.72 18.08 -6.38
N GLU A 285 -21.29 18.24 -7.58
CA GLU A 285 -21.74 19.52 -8.08
C GLU A 285 -23.08 19.96 -7.49
N LYS A 286 -23.96 19.01 -7.15
CA LYS A 286 -25.35 19.31 -6.76
C LYS A 286 -25.78 18.64 -5.47
N ASP A 287 -25.77 17.31 -5.40
CA ASP A 287 -26.53 16.58 -4.40
C ASP A 287 -25.97 16.76 -2.99
N PHE A 288 -24.66 16.65 -2.81
CA PHE A 288 -24.05 16.71 -1.49
C PHE A 288 -24.40 17.97 -0.70
N TRP A 289 -24.35 19.13 -1.35
CA TRP A 289 -24.55 20.42 -0.70
C TRP A 289 -26.03 20.86 -0.62
N ASN A 290 -26.93 20.27 -1.40
CA ASN A 290 -28.30 20.77 -1.55
C ASN A 290 -29.38 19.74 -1.27
N THR A 291 -29.11 18.44 -1.32
CA THR A 291 -30.14 17.40 -1.19
C THR A 291 -30.23 16.90 0.25
N PRO A 292 -31.41 16.90 0.88
CA PRO A 292 -31.59 16.38 2.23
C PRO A 292 -31.10 14.92 2.37
N GLY A 293 -30.48 14.63 3.50
CA GLY A 293 -29.90 13.32 3.80
C GLY A 293 -28.40 13.23 3.53
N TYR A 294 -27.83 14.15 2.74
CA TYR A 294 -26.38 14.31 2.64
C TYR A 294 -25.86 15.31 3.68
N LEU A 295 -24.65 15.05 4.20
CA LEU A 295 -24.07 15.83 5.30
C LEU A 295 -23.93 17.33 4.95
N GLY A 296 -23.62 17.63 3.69
CA GLY A 296 -23.43 19.01 3.22
C GLY A 296 -24.71 19.83 3.14
N ALA A 297 -25.90 19.20 3.02
CA ALA A 297 -27.17 19.91 2.97
C ALA A 297 -27.56 20.53 4.33
N ASN A 298 -27.10 19.94 5.44
CA ASN A 298 -27.21 20.51 6.78
C ASN A 298 -25.86 20.29 7.52
N PRO A 299 -24.82 21.06 7.13
CA PRO A 299 -23.48 20.77 7.57
C PRO A 299 -23.30 21.09 9.07
N PRO A 300 -22.65 20.21 9.84
CA PRO A 300 -22.22 20.52 11.20
C PRO A 300 -21.18 21.64 11.19
N GLU A 301 -20.94 22.22 12.37
CA GLU A 301 -20.00 23.34 12.50
C GLU A 301 -18.59 22.98 12.04
N SER A 302 -18.14 21.76 12.32
CA SER A 302 -16.84 21.21 11.89
C SER A 302 -16.69 21.26 10.37
N LEU A 303 -17.73 20.88 9.62
CA LEU A 303 -17.72 20.90 8.15
C LEU A 303 -17.78 22.33 7.60
N ARG A 304 -18.62 23.20 8.19
CA ARG A 304 -18.69 24.62 7.78
C ARG A 304 -17.36 25.33 7.96
N LYS A 305 -16.72 25.14 9.12
CA LYS A 305 -15.39 25.73 9.42
C LYS A 305 -14.27 25.21 8.51
N ALA A 306 -14.36 23.96 8.07
CA ALA A 306 -13.36 23.36 7.20
C ALA A 306 -13.47 23.81 5.73
N ARG A 307 -14.57 24.41 5.31
CA ARG A 307 -14.82 24.78 3.92
C ARG A 307 -14.11 26.06 3.53
N ILE A 308 -13.28 25.98 2.47
CA ILE A 308 -12.63 27.12 1.83
C ILE A 308 -13.26 27.32 0.44
N GLN A 309 -13.66 28.53 0.14
CA GLN A 309 -14.03 29.02 -1.18
C GLN A 309 -13.49 30.44 -1.28
N ALA A 310 -12.20 30.58 -1.62
CA ALA A 310 -11.49 31.87 -1.58
C ALA A 310 -10.93 32.22 -2.95
N LYS A 311 -11.15 33.46 -3.39
CA LYS A 311 -10.55 34.01 -4.61
C LYS A 311 -9.29 34.78 -4.25
N SER A 312 -8.28 34.66 -5.08
CA SER A 312 -7.01 35.37 -4.97
C SER A 312 -6.32 35.49 -6.33
N LYS A 313 -5.06 35.88 -6.34
CA LYS A 313 -4.20 35.89 -7.54
C LYS A 313 -2.88 35.18 -7.23
N ILE A 314 -2.27 34.62 -8.25
CA ILE A 314 -0.92 34.06 -8.17
C ILE A 314 0.06 35.23 -7.99
N LYS A 315 0.75 35.26 -6.87
CA LYS A 315 1.82 36.22 -6.56
C LYS A 315 3.17 35.72 -7.06
N ALA A 316 3.46 34.44 -6.85
CA ALA A 316 4.71 33.80 -7.30
C ALA A 316 4.58 32.29 -7.44
N SER A 317 5.39 31.71 -8.32
CA SER A 317 5.66 30.29 -8.38
C SER A 317 6.77 29.92 -7.39
N ILE A 318 6.63 28.77 -6.72
CA ILE A 318 7.60 28.24 -5.75
C ILE A 318 8.11 26.90 -6.28
N GLY A 319 9.39 26.87 -6.67
CA GLY A 319 10.09 25.64 -7.05
C GLY A 319 10.52 24.84 -5.82
N LEU A 320 10.98 23.59 -6.03
CA LEU A 320 11.31 22.64 -4.96
C LEU A 320 12.32 23.16 -3.95
N GLU A 321 13.45 23.72 -4.40
CA GLU A 321 14.50 24.23 -3.50
C GLU A 321 13.98 25.34 -2.57
N LYS A 322 13.17 26.24 -3.12
CA LYS A 322 12.55 27.30 -2.32
C LYS A 322 11.50 26.73 -1.37
N ALA A 323 10.74 25.74 -1.79
CA ALA A 323 9.74 25.06 -0.95
C ALA A 323 10.40 24.37 0.26
N ILE A 324 11.52 23.69 0.05
CA ILE A 324 12.34 23.08 1.11
C ILE A 324 12.84 24.15 2.07
N SER A 325 13.41 25.23 1.55
CA SER A 325 13.93 26.35 2.39
C SER A 325 12.86 27.04 3.23
N LEU A 326 11.60 26.96 2.81
CA LEU A 326 10.43 27.49 3.51
C LEU A 326 9.75 26.48 4.44
N GLY A 327 10.26 25.26 4.53
CA GLY A 327 9.63 24.16 5.28
C GLY A 327 8.28 23.71 4.74
N ILE A 328 7.99 23.96 3.45
CA ILE A 328 6.74 23.56 2.78
C ILE A 328 6.85 22.12 2.25
N LYS A 329 8.05 21.70 1.93
CA LYS A 329 8.39 20.35 1.47
C LYS A 329 9.63 19.86 2.20
N GLU A 330 9.64 18.58 2.54
CA GLU A 330 10.83 17.92 3.03
C GLU A 330 11.89 17.78 1.92
N PRO A 331 13.17 17.73 2.28
CA PRO A 331 14.24 17.42 1.35
C PRO A 331 13.99 16.06 0.69
N ILE A 332 13.92 16.03 -0.62
CA ILE A 332 13.76 14.80 -1.39
C ILE A 332 15.14 14.40 -1.91
N SER A 333 15.49 13.10 -1.83
CA SER A 333 16.73 12.59 -2.42
C SER A 333 16.73 12.79 -3.94
N GLU A 334 17.91 12.81 -4.58
CA GLU A 334 17.99 12.91 -6.04
C GLU A 334 17.25 11.75 -6.75
N ALA A 335 17.21 10.57 -6.10
CA ALA A 335 16.47 9.42 -6.58
C ALA A 335 14.94 9.62 -6.55
N ASP A 336 14.43 10.44 -5.61
CA ASP A 336 13.00 10.70 -5.42
C ASP A 336 12.48 11.90 -6.21
N ARG A 337 13.37 12.68 -6.84
CA ARG A 337 12.98 13.80 -7.73
C ARG A 337 12.18 13.34 -8.95
N GLY A 338 12.26 12.07 -9.27
CA GLY A 338 11.35 11.33 -10.13
C GLY A 338 11.15 11.94 -11.52
N SER A 339 10.27 11.28 -12.19
CA SER A 339 9.83 11.55 -13.56
C SER A 339 9.17 12.92 -13.80
N ALA A 340 8.66 13.60 -12.75
CA ALA A 340 8.11 14.94 -12.90
C ALA A 340 9.20 15.97 -13.23
N ASP A 341 10.35 15.88 -12.57
CA ASP A 341 11.51 16.75 -12.84
C ASP A 341 12.13 16.46 -14.22
N LEU A 342 12.16 15.17 -14.60
CA LEU A 342 12.61 14.76 -15.94
C LEU A 342 11.64 15.27 -17.05
N ALA A 343 10.35 15.20 -16.80
CA ALA A 343 9.34 15.75 -17.71
C ALA A 343 9.45 17.27 -17.81
N TRP A 344 9.69 17.96 -16.70
CA TRP A 344 9.92 19.41 -16.68
C TRP A 344 11.16 19.80 -17.48
N LYS A 345 12.28 19.13 -17.27
CA LYS A 345 13.51 19.34 -18.03
C LYS A 345 13.30 19.10 -19.54
N SER A 346 12.58 18.04 -19.90
CA SER A 346 12.31 17.72 -21.32
C SER A 346 11.45 18.76 -22.03
N MET A 347 10.73 19.59 -21.26
CA MET A 347 9.95 20.71 -21.77
C MET A 347 10.69 22.05 -21.73
N GLY A 348 12.00 22.04 -21.45
CA GLY A 348 12.84 23.24 -21.41
C GLY A 348 12.84 23.97 -20.04
N GLY A 349 12.31 23.36 -19.00
CA GLY A 349 12.38 23.90 -17.65
C GLY A 349 13.75 23.65 -16.99
N GLU A 350 14.14 24.51 -16.07
CA GLU A 350 15.36 24.33 -15.27
C GLU A 350 15.18 23.24 -14.23
N ALA A 351 16.25 22.54 -13.87
CA ALA A 351 16.25 21.58 -12.78
C ALA A 351 15.81 22.26 -11.47
N GLY A 352 14.80 21.70 -10.79
CA GLY A 352 14.22 22.30 -9.59
C GLY A 352 13.31 23.50 -9.84
N GLY A 353 13.10 23.93 -11.09
CA GLY A 353 12.27 25.07 -11.45
C GLY A 353 10.78 24.79 -11.62
N MET A 354 10.36 23.50 -11.65
CA MET A 354 8.95 23.17 -11.73
C MET A 354 8.23 23.65 -10.46
N PRO A 355 7.10 24.38 -10.58
CA PRO A 355 6.34 24.78 -9.42
C PRO A 355 5.85 23.55 -8.63
N VAL A 356 6.16 23.50 -7.35
CA VAL A 356 5.58 22.54 -6.37
C VAL A 356 4.57 23.22 -5.46
N ALA A 357 4.54 24.57 -5.48
CA ALA A 357 3.54 25.38 -4.81
C ALA A 357 3.38 26.73 -5.52
N PHE A 358 2.26 27.40 -5.25
CA PHE A 358 2.06 28.81 -5.59
C PHE A 358 1.90 29.65 -4.34
N GLU A 359 2.51 30.84 -4.31
CA GLU A 359 2.21 31.90 -3.36
C GLU A 359 1.06 32.75 -3.92
N LEU A 360 0.02 32.96 -3.11
CA LEU A 360 -1.13 33.80 -3.42
C LEU A 360 -0.95 35.21 -2.86
N GLU A 361 -1.70 36.20 -3.37
CA GLU A 361 -1.72 37.55 -2.82
C GLU A 361 -2.34 37.55 -1.41
N ASP A 362 -3.39 36.77 -1.20
CA ASP A 362 -4.15 36.71 0.05
C ASP A 362 -3.83 35.46 0.86
N SER A 363 -3.83 35.57 2.19
CA SER A 363 -3.72 34.43 3.10
C SER A 363 -5.05 33.71 3.19
N LEU A 364 -4.99 32.38 3.28
CA LEU A 364 -6.13 31.50 3.45
C LEU A 364 -6.31 31.14 4.94
N PRO A 365 -7.55 30.80 5.37
CA PRO A 365 -7.77 30.39 6.76
C PRO A 365 -7.10 29.03 7.02
N ASP A 366 -6.55 28.87 8.22
CA ASP A 366 -6.09 27.58 8.74
C ASP A 366 -7.30 26.75 9.21
N VAL A 367 -7.64 25.73 8.42
CA VAL A 367 -8.82 24.88 8.69
C VAL A 367 -8.44 23.41 8.90
N GLY A 368 -7.14 23.06 8.94
CA GLY A 368 -6.71 21.69 8.88
C GLY A 368 -7.02 21.09 7.49
N PHE A 369 -6.42 21.68 6.47
CA PHE A 369 -6.69 21.36 5.07
C PHE A 369 -6.22 19.94 4.72
N LEU A 370 -7.07 19.15 4.08
CA LEU A 370 -6.78 17.77 3.66
C LEU A 370 -6.81 17.56 2.13
N GLY A 371 -6.74 18.65 1.39
CA GLY A 371 -6.79 18.62 -0.07
C GLY A 371 -7.91 19.48 -0.64
N GLY A 372 -7.76 19.86 -1.90
CA GLY A 372 -8.72 20.69 -2.61
C GLY A 372 -8.30 20.96 -4.04
N ASP A 373 -9.02 21.89 -4.65
CA ASP A 373 -8.87 22.33 -6.02
C ASP A 373 -8.37 23.78 -6.07
N LEU A 374 -7.42 24.07 -6.96
CA LEU A 374 -7.05 25.42 -7.38
C LEU A 374 -7.59 25.64 -8.79
N ILE A 375 -8.64 26.41 -8.90
CA ILE A 375 -9.33 26.70 -10.16
C ILE A 375 -8.72 27.97 -10.76
N ILE A 376 -8.10 27.87 -11.93
CA ILE A 376 -7.55 29.00 -12.65
C ILE A 376 -8.70 29.74 -13.35
N GLN A 377 -8.81 31.06 -13.13
CA GLN A 377 -9.91 31.91 -13.60
C GLN A 377 -9.50 32.99 -14.59
N SER A 378 -8.24 32.97 -15.03
CA SER A 378 -7.72 33.88 -16.07
C SER A 378 -6.41 33.36 -16.65
N GLY A 379 -5.92 34.02 -17.72
CA GLY A 379 -4.65 33.69 -18.36
C GLY A 379 -4.75 32.53 -19.33
N GLU A 380 -3.59 31.97 -19.72
CA GLU A 380 -3.50 30.88 -20.71
C GLU A 380 -4.06 29.55 -20.17
N ALA A 381 -4.16 29.41 -18.86
CA ALA A 381 -4.67 28.22 -18.19
C ALA A 381 -6.12 28.40 -17.67
N ASP A 382 -6.87 29.40 -18.16
CA ASP A 382 -8.25 29.65 -17.71
C ASP A 382 -9.13 28.40 -17.80
N GLY A 383 -9.91 28.15 -16.76
CA GLY A 383 -10.77 26.96 -16.62
C GLY A 383 -10.06 25.68 -16.17
N VAL A 384 -8.74 25.69 -16.06
CA VAL A 384 -7.99 24.53 -15.55
C VAL A 384 -8.18 24.38 -14.04
N VAL A 385 -8.36 23.14 -13.58
CA VAL A 385 -8.42 22.77 -12.19
C VAL A 385 -7.14 22.01 -11.83
N LEU A 386 -6.37 22.54 -10.88
CA LEU A 386 -5.21 21.89 -10.31
C LEU A 386 -5.57 21.29 -8.97
N GLN A 387 -5.02 20.13 -8.68
CA GLN A 387 -5.11 19.51 -7.37
C GLN A 387 -4.10 20.14 -6.41
N ILE A 388 -4.54 20.48 -5.22
CA ILE A 388 -3.70 20.95 -4.11
C ILE A 388 -3.80 20.02 -2.92
N THR A 389 -2.67 19.79 -2.26
CA THR A 389 -2.55 18.84 -1.15
C THR A 389 -2.55 19.54 0.20
N ASP A 390 -2.08 20.78 0.25
CA ASP A 390 -1.97 21.53 1.49
C ASP A 390 -2.09 23.04 1.26
N VAL A 391 -2.40 23.75 2.33
CA VAL A 391 -2.48 25.21 2.41
C VAL A 391 -1.73 25.70 3.64
N ILE A 392 -0.67 26.46 3.41
CA ILE A 392 0.20 27.00 4.47
C ILE A 392 0.22 28.53 4.36
N GLY A 393 -0.62 29.20 5.13
CA GLY A 393 -0.82 30.65 5.06
C GLY A 393 -1.36 31.09 3.70
N ASN A 394 -0.53 31.78 2.89
CA ASN A 394 -0.88 32.16 1.51
C ASN A 394 -0.26 31.25 0.46
N LYS A 395 0.22 30.08 0.81
CA LYS A 395 0.86 29.13 -0.11
C LYS A 395 -0.03 27.91 -0.30
N VAL A 396 -0.27 27.55 -1.56
CA VAL A 396 -0.99 26.35 -1.94
C VAL A 396 0.01 25.34 -2.51
N VAL A 397 0.07 24.15 -1.91
CA VAL A 397 0.98 23.06 -2.28
C VAL A 397 0.34 22.22 -3.36
N LEU A 398 1.04 22.00 -4.45
CA LEU A 398 0.53 21.28 -5.61
C LEU A 398 0.62 19.76 -5.42
N GLY A 399 -0.42 19.06 -5.83
CA GLY A 399 -0.43 17.60 -5.89
C GLY A 399 0.40 17.06 -7.06
N PRO A 400 0.87 15.81 -6.97
CA PRO A 400 1.77 15.20 -7.95
C PRO A 400 1.09 14.90 -9.31
N THR A 401 -0.23 14.95 -9.38
CA THR A 401 -1.00 14.64 -10.60
C THR A 401 -1.13 15.82 -11.56
N ASN A 402 -0.70 17.00 -11.16
CA ASN A 402 -0.76 18.19 -12.00
C ASN A 402 0.23 18.08 -13.17
N SER A 403 -0.27 18.34 -14.41
CA SER A 403 0.55 18.25 -15.62
C SER A 403 1.60 19.37 -15.66
N PRO A 404 2.90 19.07 -15.83
CA PRO A 404 3.92 20.09 -16.04
C PRO A 404 3.59 21.05 -17.17
N ALA A 405 3.04 20.56 -18.30
CA ALA A 405 2.63 21.40 -19.43
C ALA A 405 1.54 22.42 -19.05
N THR A 406 0.68 22.07 -18.09
CA THR A 406 -0.33 22.99 -17.54
C THR A 406 0.31 24.01 -16.60
N LEU A 407 1.21 23.58 -15.73
CA LEU A 407 1.88 24.46 -14.78
C LEU A 407 2.70 25.57 -15.48
N PHE A 408 3.25 25.28 -16.67
CA PHE A 408 3.95 26.27 -17.48
C PHE A 408 3.09 27.46 -17.91
N LYS A 409 1.79 27.28 -18.05
CA LYS A 409 0.86 28.28 -18.53
C LYS A 409 0.44 29.28 -17.47
N ILE A 410 0.63 28.94 -16.20
CA ILE A 410 0.19 29.75 -15.07
C ILE A 410 1.23 30.81 -14.74
N LYS A 411 0.79 32.08 -14.66
CA LYS A 411 1.66 33.25 -14.49
C LYS A 411 1.27 34.05 -13.27
N THR A 412 2.23 34.84 -12.78
CA THR A 412 1.96 35.88 -11.77
C THR A 412 0.86 36.80 -12.26
N GLY A 413 -0.12 37.08 -11.41
CA GLY A 413 -1.29 37.90 -11.70
C GLY A 413 -2.52 37.11 -12.17
N ASP A 414 -2.39 35.83 -12.52
CA ASP A 414 -3.54 34.99 -12.86
C ASP A 414 -4.49 34.92 -11.70
N GLN A 415 -5.79 35.10 -11.97
CA GLN A 415 -6.86 34.96 -10.99
C GLN A 415 -7.10 33.49 -10.71
N VAL A 416 -7.32 33.17 -9.44
CA VAL A 416 -7.54 31.79 -8.99
C VAL A 416 -8.62 31.74 -7.91
N GLN A 417 -9.23 30.57 -7.78
CA GLN A 417 -10.11 30.22 -6.67
C GLN A 417 -9.59 28.95 -6.00
N VAL A 418 -9.38 29.00 -4.70
CA VAL A 418 -9.13 27.81 -3.87
C VAL A 418 -10.49 27.30 -3.40
N ASP A 419 -10.80 26.05 -3.70
CA ASP A 419 -12.06 25.40 -3.34
C ASP A 419 -11.83 23.96 -2.87
N ASN A 420 -12.18 23.64 -1.63
CA ASN A 420 -12.07 22.29 -1.10
C ASN A 420 -13.43 21.58 -0.98
N SER A 421 -14.50 22.14 -1.57
CA SER A 421 -15.85 21.62 -1.43
C SER A 421 -15.99 20.16 -1.88
N ASN A 422 -15.35 19.77 -2.97
CA ASN A 422 -15.38 18.39 -3.46
C ASN A 422 -14.61 17.44 -2.53
N PHE A 423 -13.49 17.89 -1.95
CA PHE A 423 -12.73 17.11 -0.95
C PHE A 423 -13.49 16.92 0.35
N LEU A 424 -14.30 17.89 0.76
CA LEU A 424 -15.19 17.75 1.90
C LEU A 424 -16.36 16.81 1.58
N ALA A 425 -16.92 16.92 0.37
CA ALA A 425 -18.00 16.05 -0.07
C ALA A 425 -17.59 14.59 -0.13
N VAL A 426 -16.39 14.28 -0.62
CA VAL A 426 -15.94 12.90 -0.75
C VAL A 426 -15.72 12.20 0.59
N GLN A 427 -15.46 12.95 1.68
CA GLN A 427 -15.15 12.38 2.99
C GLN A 427 -16.25 11.49 3.58
N THR A 428 -17.50 11.66 3.18
CA THR A 428 -18.61 10.81 3.60
C THR A 428 -19.23 10.01 2.45
N TYR A 429 -18.56 9.91 1.32
CA TYR A 429 -19.06 9.21 0.14
C TYR A 429 -19.33 7.72 0.39
N HIS A 430 -18.55 7.06 1.25
CA HIS A 430 -18.73 5.66 1.66
C HIS A 430 -20.10 5.37 2.29
N ARG A 431 -20.74 6.34 2.94
CA ARG A 431 -22.12 6.23 3.51
C ARG A 431 -23.17 6.04 2.42
N HIS A 432 -22.87 6.47 1.22
CA HIS A 432 -23.74 6.45 0.02
C HIS A 432 -23.37 5.34 -0.96
N GLN A 433 -22.52 4.41 -0.53
CA GLN A 433 -21.95 3.30 -1.29
C GLN A 433 -22.14 1.98 -0.58
N VAL A 434 -23.31 1.75 0.04
CA VAL A 434 -23.61 0.53 0.80
C VAL A 434 -23.74 -0.67 -0.14
N PRO A 435 -22.82 -1.67 -0.09
CA PRO A 435 -22.82 -2.84 -0.97
C PRO A 435 -23.72 -3.97 -0.47
N GLY A 436 -23.54 -5.20 -0.92
CA GLY A 436 -24.20 -6.38 -0.40
C GLY A 436 -23.83 -6.71 1.05
N SER A 437 -24.57 -7.62 1.67
CA SER A 437 -24.40 -8.00 3.09
C SER A 437 -23.11 -8.77 3.39
N GLU A 438 -22.40 -9.22 2.37
CA GLU A 438 -21.09 -9.84 2.49
C GLU A 438 -19.98 -8.87 2.92
N TYR A 439 -20.28 -7.56 2.95
CA TYR A 439 -19.37 -6.50 3.41
C TYR A 439 -19.83 -5.97 4.77
N THR A 440 -19.55 -6.70 5.82
CA THR A 440 -20.01 -6.41 7.21
C THR A 440 -19.56 -5.05 7.75
N ALA A 441 -18.48 -4.48 7.22
CA ALA A 441 -18.03 -3.14 7.57
C ALA A 441 -19.08 -2.05 7.28
N TRP A 442 -20.01 -2.30 6.36
CA TRP A 442 -21.12 -1.38 6.04
C TRP A 442 -22.41 -1.63 6.86
N ASP A 443 -22.44 -2.62 7.74
CA ASP A 443 -23.65 -2.89 8.55
C ASP A 443 -24.01 -1.69 9.44
N GLN A 444 -23.03 -0.91 9.86
CA GLN A 444 -23.21 0.35 10.58
C GLN A 444 -24.05 1.40 9.83
N PHE A 445 -24.20 1.27 8.52
CA PHE A 445 -25.00 2.17 7.66
C PHE A 445 -26.33 1.56 7.23
N ARG A 446 -26.77 0.49 7.91
CA ARG A 446 -28.06 -0.16 7.69
C ARG A 446 -28.96 0.04 8.89
N GLY A 447 -30.25 0.22 8.62
CA GLY A 447 -31.28 0.21 9.65
C GLY A 447 -31.62 -1.22 10.09
N GLU A 448 -32.52 -1.33 11.06
CA GLU A 448 -33.05 -2.63 11.56
C GLU A 448 -33.72 -3.46 10.46
N ASP A 449 -34.22 -2.82 9.41
CA ASP A 449 -34.80 -3.43 8.22
C ASP A 449 -33.74 -3.89 7.19
N GLY A 450 -32.46 -3.69 7.49
CA GLY A 450 -31.33 -4.01 6.60
C GLY A 450 -31.14 -3.01 5.44
N GLN A 451 -31.98 -1.97 5.35
CA GLN A 451 -31.86 -0.97 4.30
C GLN A 451 -30.85 0.13 4.67
N PRO A 452 -30.20 0.76 3.69
CA PRO A 452 -29.30 1.88 3.95
C PRO A 452 -30.02 3.06 4.63
N ILE A 453 -29.40 3.60 5.68
CA ILE A 453 -29.95 4.76 6.43
C ILE A 453 -29.65 6.11 5.76
N TYR A 454 -28.74 6.14 4.79
CA TYR A 454 -28.40 7.33 4.01
C TYR A 454 -28.86 7.18 2.55
N PRO A 455 -29.13 8.30 1.83
CA PRO A 455 -29.41 8.25 0.39
C PRO A 455 -28.29 7.52 -0.35
N GLN A 456 -28.64 6.60 -1.24
CA GLN A 456 -27.66 5.82 -1.99
C GLN A 456 -27.40 6.41 -3.36
N ARG A 457 -26.16 6.28 -3.86
CA ARG A 457 -25.83 6.64 -5.23
C ARG A 457 -26.36 5.57 -6.20
N PRO A 458 -26.59 5.93 -7.48
CA PRO A 458 -27.23 5.02 -8.46
C PRO A 458 -26.36 3.79 -8.79
N PHE A 459 -25.07 3.81 -8.47
CA PHE A 459 -24.15 2.69 -8.67
C PHE A 459 -23.01 2.71 -7.64
N LEU A 460 -22.42 1.55 -7.44
CA LEU A 460 -21.21 1.39 -6.63
C LEU A 460 -19.97 1.67 -7.48
N ILE A 461 -19.14 2.59 -7.05
CA ILE A 461 -17.98 3.02 -7.82
C ILE A 461 -16.78 2.07 -7.65
N GLY A 462 -16.64 1.43 -6.48
CA GLY A 462 -15.52 0.53 -6.18
C GLY A 462 -15.36 -0.62 -7.18
N PRO A 463 -16.43 -1.32 -7.57
CA PRO A 463 -16.37 -2.35 -8.60
C PRO A 463 -15.86 -1.88 -9.96
N LEU A 464 -16.03 -0.59 -10.32
CA LEU A 464 -15.49 -0.05 -11.57
C LEU A 464 -13.96 0.03 -11.51
N PHE A 465 -13.41 0.57 -10.41
CA PHE A 465 -11.96 0.60 -10.18
C PHE A 465 -11.36 -0.81 -10.16
N THR A 466 -12.03 -1.74 -9.48
CA THR A 466 -11.57 -3.13 -9.42
C THR A 466 -11.52 -3.80 -10.79
N ARG A 467 -12.55 -3.63 -11.63
CA ARG A 467 -12.54 -4.14 -13.02
C ARG A 467 -11.42 -3.49 -13.84
N GLY A 468 -11.18 -2.20 -13.67
CA GLY A 468 -10.09 -1.51 -14.33
C GLY A 468 -8.71 -2.06 -13.95
N ALA A 469 -8.52 -2.44 -12.67
CA ALA A 469 -7.26 -2.97 -12.17
C ALA A 469 -7.07 -4.48 -12.41
N ALA A 470 -8.12 -5.30 -12.19
CA ALA A 470 -8.03 -6.76 -12.25
C ALA A 470 -8.59 -7.37 -13.54
N GLY A 471 -9.26 -6.58 -14.38
CA GLY A 471 -10.00 -7.07 -15.55
C GLY A 471 -11.39 -7.65 -15.20
N SER A 472 -11.57 -8.12 -14.00
CA SER A 472 -12.84 -8.65 -13.46
C SER A 472 -12.97 -8.36 -11.98
N ILE A 473 -14.15 -8.61 -11.40
CA ILE A 473 -14.29 -8.65 -9.95
C ILE A 473 -13.71 -9.96 -9.46
N PRO A 474 -12.78 -9.95 -8.47
CA PRO A 474 -12.23 -11.19 -7.89
C PRO A 474 -13.30 -12.09 -7.32
N THR A 475 -13.23 -13.37 -7.65
CA THR A 475 -14.25 -14.38 -7.34
C THR A 475 -13.76 -15.51 -6.46
N GLY A 476 -12.45 -15.60 -6.22
CA GLY A 476 -11.82 -16.74 -5.56
C GLY A 476 -11.67 -17.99 -6.47
N LYS A 477 -11.95 -17.86 -7.77
CA LYS A 477 -11.88 -18.98 -8.75
C LYS A 477 -10.56 -18.91 -9.49
N PHE A 478 -9.61 -19.73 -9.11
CA PHE A 478 -8.30 -19.83 -9.76
C PHE A 478 -7.81 -21.28 -9.84
N GLU A 479 -6.89 -21.51 -10.77
CA GLU A 479 -6.13 -22.77 -10.87
C GLU A 479 -4.75 -22.57 -10.20
N GLY A 480 -4.16 -23.63 -9.65
CA GLY A 480 -2.88 -23.55 -8.96
C GLY A 480 -3.01 -23.29 -7.45
N LYS A 481 -2.05 -22.57 -6.88
CA LYS A 481 -2.02 -22.28 -5.44
C LYS A 481 -1.75 -20.79 -5.16
N MET A 482 -2.21 -20.32 -4.00
CA MET A 482 -2.06 -18.91 -3.63
C MET A 482 -1.71 -18.76 -2.16
N ILE A 483 -0.79 -17.85 -1.86
CA ILE A 483 -0.55 -17.33 -0.52
C ILE A 483 -0.82 -15.82 -0.56
N LEU A 484 -1.93 -15.40 0.03
CA LEU A 484 -2.29 -13.99 0.17
C LEU A 484 -1.66 -13.43 1.44
N LEU A 485 -1.02 -12.25 1.35
CA LEU A 485 -0.43 -11.59 2.51
C LEU A 485 -1.22 -10.34 2.88
N GLY A 486 -1.49 -10.17 4.17
CA GLY A 486 -2.13 -9.00 4.74
C GLY A 486 -1.25 -8.32 5.79
N SER A 487 -1.36 -7.01 5.90
CA SER A 487 -0.69 -6.19 6.92
C SER A 487 -1.73 -5.71 7.93
N LEU A 488 -1.53 -6.00 9.23
CA LEU A 488 -2.56 -5.70 10.25
C LEU A 488 -2.73 -4.20 10.55
N TRP A 489 -1.72 -3.39 10.24
CA TRP A 489 -1.78 -1.94 10.44
C TRP A 489 -1.96 -1.17 9.13
N ASP A 490 -2.45 -1.85 8.08
CA ASP A 490 -2.68 -1.25 6.77
C ASP A 490 -3.76 -0.17 6.81
N ARG A 491 -3.42 1.03 6.37
CA ARG A 491 -4.26 2.23 6.36
C ARG A 491 -5.01 2.45 5.04
N GLU A 492 -4.81 1.58 4.05
CA GLU A 492 -5.34 1.71 2.68
C GLU A 492 -6.13 0.46 2.28
N ALA A 493 -5.54 -0.73 2.36
CA ALA A 493 -6.19 -2.01 2.18
C ALA A 493 -6.44 -2.66 3.55
N TYR A 494 -7.50 -2.25 4.23
CA TYR A 494 -7.80 -2.68 5.60
C TYR A 494 -7.80 -4.20 5.74
N PRO A 495 -7.31 -4.76 6.86
CA PRO A 495 -7.07 -6.20 7.01
C PRO A 495 -8.26 -7.11 6.69
N TRP A 496 -9.50 -6.70 6.99
CA TRP A 496 -10.69 -7.50 6.68
C TRP A 496 -10.90 -7.69 5.16
N GLN A 497 -10.30 -6.87 4.32
CA GLN A 497 -10.47 -6.96 2.87
C GLN A 497 -9.76 -8.19 2.30
N GLN A 498 -8.66 -8.63 2.91
CA GLN A 498 -8.02 -9.90 2.57
C GLN A 498 -8.85 -11.09 3.10
N ALA A 499 -9.49 -10.94 4.29
CA ALA A 499 -10.43 -11.92 4.82
C ALA A 499 -11.63 -12.10 3.88
N TRP A 500 -12.16 -11.01 3.32
CA TRP A 500 -13.22 -11.05 2.30
C TRP A 500 -12.82 -11.92 1.11
N TYR A 501 -11.60 -11.77 0.57
CA TYR A 501 -11.14 -12.61 -0.55
C TYR A 501 -10.98 -14.07 -0.13
N HIS A 502 -10.48 -14.34 1.07
CA HIS A 502 -10.40 -15.69 1.63
C HIS A 502 -11.79 -16.36 1.68
N ASP A 503 -12.82 -15.61 2.04
CA ASP A 503 -14.20 -16.15 2.04
C ASP A 503 -14.70 -16.45 0.62
N ARG A 504 -14.38 -15.62 -0.40
CA ARG A 504 -14.67 -15.96 -1.80
C ARG A 504 -13.98 -17.26 -2.23
N VAL A 505 -12.73 -17.47 -1.82
CA VAL A 505 -12.00 -18.73 -2.08
C VAL A 505 -12.68 -19.91 -1.38
N LYS A 506 -13.09 -19.79 -0.12
CA LYS A 506 -13.82 -20.83 0.61
C LYS A 506 -15.16 -21.14 -0.03
N GLU A 507 -15.93 -20.15 -0.46
CA GLU A 507 -17.20 -20.35 -1.16
C GLU A 507 -17.02 -21.14 -2.45
N HIS A 508 -15.92 -20.92 -3.16
CA HIS A 508 -15.65 -21.62 -4.41
C HIS A 508 -15.08 -23.01 -4.21
N LEU A 509 -14.07 -23.17 -3.33
CA LEU A 509 -13.31 -24.42 -3.17
C LEU A 509 -13.83 -25.30 -2.04
N GLY A 510 -14.67 -24.78 -1.13
CA GLY A 510 -15.15 -25.50 0.04
C GLY A 510 -14.01 -26.04 0.90
N GLU A 511 -14.08 -27.30 1.28
CA GLU A 511 -13.05 -27.99 2.09
C GLU A 511 -11.68 -28.05 1.41
N LYS A 512 -11.62 -27.95 0.08
CA LYS A 512 -10.36 -27.94 -0.67
C LYS A 512 -9.61 -26.60 -0.58
N ALA A 513 -10.22 -25.56 -0.03
CA ALA A 513 -9.57 -24.25 0.08
C ALA A 513 -8.20 -24.36 0.76
N GLN A 514 -8.07 -25.15 1.83
CA GLN A 514 -6.82 -25.40 2.53
C GLN A 514 -5.72 -26.10 1.68
N ASP A 515 -6.08 -26.76 0.59
CA ASP A 515 -5.12 -27.40 -0.33
C ASP A 515 -4.61 -26.45 -1.40
N HIS A 516 -5.22 -25.26 -1.55
CA HIS A 516 -4.92 -24.31 -2.61
C HIS A 516 -4.60 -22.89 -2.12
N PHE A 517 -5.00 -22.54 -0.90
CA PHE A 517 -4.94 -21.16 -0.44
C PHE A 517 -4.41 -21.03 1.00
N ARG A 518 -3.63 -19.96 1.25
CA ARG A 518 -3.25 -19.49 2.58
C ARG A 518 -3.48 -17.98 2.66
N LEU A 519 -3.84 -17.49 3.85
CA LEU A 519 -3.82 -16.08 4.21
C LEU A 519 -2.87 -15.91 5.40
N TRP A 520 -1.80 -15.17 5.22
CA TRP A 520 -0.87 -14.80 6.29
C TRP A 520 -0.95 -13.32 6.59
N TYR A 521 -1.22 -12.99 7.84
CA TYR A 521 -1.14 -11.62 8.34
C TYR A 521 0.23 -11.36 8.96
N THR A 522 0.75 -10.15 8.70
CA THR A 522 1.96 -9.62 9.34
C THR A 522 1.56 -8.54 10.32
N ASP A 523 1.88 -8.77 11.60
CA ASP A 523 1.67 -7.80 12.67
C ASP A 523 2.68 -6.66 12.56
N HIS A 524 2.32 -5.45 13.03
CA HIS A 524 3.14 -4.24 12.93
C HIS A 524 3.55 -3.87 11.49
N ALA A 525 2.87 -4.38 10.47
CA ALA A 525 3.11 -4.02 9.09
C ALA A 525 2.03 -3.06 8.56
N ILE A 526 2.46 -2.09 7.76
CA ILE A 526 1.60 -1.12 7.08
C ILE A 526 1.48 -1.45 5.58
N HIS A 527 0.95 -0.53 4.78
CA HIS A 527 0.75 -0.76 3.33
C HIS A 527 2.06 -0.84 2.54
N GLY A 528 3.06 -0.04 2.91
CA GLY A 528 4.36 -0.01 2.25
C GLY A 528 5.19 -1.28 2.49
N ASP A 529 5.94 -1.72 1.49
CA ASP A 529 6.75 -2.94 1.50
C ASP A 529 8.26 -2.70 1.67
N ALA A 530 8.75 -1.52 1.35
CA ALA A 530 10.16 -1.16 1.43
C ALA A 530 10.49 -0.37 2.70
N SER A 531 11.74 -0.47 3.15
CA SER A 531 12.23 0.23 4.34
C SER A 531 12.05 1.76 4.26
N GLY A 532 12.18 2.35 3.08
CA GLY A 532 11.94 3.78 2.82
C GLY A 532 10.47 4.20 2.84
N GLN A 533 9.53 3.26 2.93
CA GLN A 533 8.09 3.52 3.02
C GLN A 533 7.55 3.38 4.45
N LEU A 534 8.39 2.96 5.39
CA LEU A 534 8.04 2.87 6.80
C LEU A 534 8.15 4.25 7.44
N ASP A 535 7.05 4.77 7.94
CA ASP A 535 6.97 6.11 8.52
C ASP A 535 7.47 6.18 9.98
N ASP A 536 7.51 5.06 10.71
CA ASP A 536 8.07 4.98 12.06
C ASP A 536 8.67 3.59 12.34
N ASN A 537 9.97 3.48 12.20
CA ASN A 537 10.71 2.24 12.43
C ASN A 537 10.62 1.70 13.87
N THR A 538 10.18 2.51 14.84
CA THR A 538 9.98 2.06 16.22
C THR A 538 8.62 1.39 16.44
N ARG A 539 7.74 1.43 15.44
CA ARG A 539 6.35 0.92 15.51
C ARG A 539 6.03 -0.11 14.47
N VAL A 540 6.69 -0.05 13.31
CA VAL A 540 6.37 -0.90 12.17
C VAL A 540 7.58 -1.64 11.63
N VAL A 541 7.29 -2.74 10.95
CA VAL A 541 8.27 -3.62 10.33
C VAL A 541 7.97 -3.82 8.85
N SER A 542 9.03 -4.08 8.05
CA SER A 542 8.88 -4.54 6.68
C SER A 542 8.32 -5.96 6.64
N TYR A 543 7.43 -6.25 5.71
CA TYR A 543 6.94 -7.61 5.43
C TYR A 543 7.63 -8.27 4.23
N LEU A 544 8.69 -7.66 3.67
CA LEU A 544 9.42 -8.24 2.54
C LEU A 544 9.98 -9.63 2.84
N GLY A 545 10.46 -9.86 4.06
CA GLY A 545 10.90 -11.18 4.49
C GLY A 545 9.78 -12.22 4.47
N VAL A 546 8.55 -11.83 4.82
CA VAL A 546 7.35 -12.68 4.72
C VAL A 546 7.02 -12.96 3.26
N LEU A 547 7.03 -11.95 2.39
CA LEU A 547 6.79 -12.09 0.94
C LEU A 547 7.81 -13.05 0.30
N GLN A 548 9.07 -12.88 0.60
CA GLN A 548 10.14 -13.72 0.09
C GLN A 548 10.00 -15.17 0.56
N GLN A 549 9.68 -15.39 1.83
CA GLN A 549 9.42 -16.74 2.34
C GLN A 549 8.17 -17.35 1.72
N ALA A 550 7.10 -16.55 1.49
CA ALA A 550 5.89 -17.00 0.83
C ALA A 550 6.15 -17.49 -0.60
N LEU A 551 7.00 -16.80 -1.37
CA LEU A 551 7.41 -17.24 -2.72
C LEU A 551 8.18 -18.57 -2.69
N ARG A 552 9.08 -18.75 -1.73
CA ARG A 552 9.79 -20.04 -1.53
C ARG A 552 8.83 -21.15 -1.11
N ASP A 553 7.97 -20.91 -0.14
CA ASP A 553 7.01 -21.90 0.35
C ASP A 553 5.98 -22.26 -0.72
N LEU A 554 5.50 -21.29 -1.50
CA LEU A 554 4.60 -21.51 -2.63
C LEU A 554 5.26 -22.40 -3.69
N SER A 555 6.52 -22.16 -4.02
CA SER A 555 7.24 -23.00 -5.00
C SER A 555 7.40 -24.43 -4.51
N GLN A 556 7.74 -24.65 -3.24
CA GLN A 556 7.80 -26.00 -2.67
C GLN A 556 6.42 -26.68 -2.64
N TRP A 557 5.38 -25.90 -2.38
CA TRP A 557 4.01 -26.42 -2.34
C TRP A 557 3.53 -26.88 -3.73
N VAL A 558 3.77 -26.08 -4.76
CA VAL A 558 3.39 -26.39 -6.14
C VAL A 558 4.25 -27.54 -6.70
N GLU A 559 5.57 -27.46 -6.57
CA GLU A 559 6.51 -28.34 -7.25
C GLU A 559 6.71 -29.68 -6.55
N LYS A 560 6.60 -29.71 -5.21
CA LYS A 560 6.90 -30.89 -4.40
C LYS A 560 5.75 -31.34 -3.49
N GLY A 561 4.64 -30.61 -3.48
CA GLY A 561 3.51 -30.91 -2.59
C GLY A 561 3.78 -30.64 -1.11
N VAL A 562 4.84 -29.91 -0.75
CA VAL A 562 5.16 -29.55 0.63
C VAL A 562 4.26 -28.38 1.05
N SER A 563 3.25 -28.68 1.88
CA SER A 563 2.31 -27.66 2.36
C SER A 563 3.03 -26.60 3.19
N PRO A 564 2.76 -25.30 2.94
CA PRO A 564 3.26 -24.21 3.78
C PRO A 564 2.56 -24.19 5.15
N ALA A 565 3.02 -23.34 6.04
CA ALA A 565 2.36 -23.11 7.32
C ALA A 565 0.86 -22.81 7.13
N PRO A 566 0.01 -23.18 8.09
CA PRO A 566 -1.41 -22.82 8.05
C PRO A 566 -1.62 -21.31 7.90
N SER A 567 -2.81 -20.91 7.46
CA SER A 567 -3.22 -19.51 7.51
C SER A 567 -3.12 -18.98 8.94
N THR A 568 -2.80 -17.69 9.09
CA THR A 568 -2.93 -17.00 10.37
C THR A 568 -4.38 -17.16 10.87
N ALA A 569 -4.55 -17.56 12.12
CA ALA A 569 -5.85 -17.57 12.76
C ALA A 569 -6.29 -16.12 13.02
N TYR A 570 -7.52 -15.80 12.65
CA TYR A 570 -8.07 -14.46 12.83
C TYR A 570 -9.59 -14.49 12.99
N GLU A 571 -10.11 -13.42 13.55
CA GLU A 571 -11.54 -13.13 13.59
C GLU A 571 -11.79 -11.72 13.07
N VAL A 572 -12.86 -11.54 12.28
CA VAL A 572 -13.35 -10.21 11.89
C VAL A 572 -14.44 -9.82 12.88
N VAL A 573 -14.22 -8.76 13.61
CA VAL A 573 -15.11 -8.28 14.69
C VAL A 573 -15.46 -6.80 14.48
N ASN A 574 -16.53 -6.36 15.15
CA ASN A 574 -16.95 -4.94 15.14
C ASN A 574 -17.02 -4.33 13.73
N GLY A 575 -17.61 -5.06 12.78
CA GLY A 575 -17.73 -4.65 11.38
C GLY A 575 -16.49 -5.03 10.56
N GLY A 576 -15.33 -4.41 10.80
CA GLY A 576 -14.15 -4.59 9.96
C GLY A 576 -12.82 -4.73 10.72
N GLN A 577 -12.80 -4.82 12.05
CA GLN A 577 -11.56 -5.05 12.80
C GLN A 577 -11.12 -6.50 12.69
N VAL A 578 -9.82 -6.73 12.50
CA VAL A 578 -9.22 -8.08 12.48
C VAL A 578 -8.41 -8.30 13.74
N ASN A 579 -8.85 -9.25 14.55
CA ASN A 579 -8.14 -9.71 15.73
C ASN A 579 -7.40 -11.01 15.43
N ILE A 580 -6.19 -11.14 15.94
CA ILE A 580 -5.36 -12.34 15.86
C ILE A 580 -4.96 -12.78 17.29
N PRO A 581 -4.72 -14.08 17.54
CA PRO A 581 -4.21 -14.56 18.82
C PRO A 581 -2.85 -13.95 19.16
N GLU A 582 -2.60 -13.73 20.44
CA GLU A 582 -1.31 -13.19 20.92
C GLU A 582 -0.19 -14.22 20.85
N ASN A 583 -0.49 -15.48 21.17
CA ASN A 583 0.51 -16.56 21.20
C ASN A 583 0.77 -17.12 19.81
N ALA A 584 2.02 -17.39 19.47
CA ALA A 584 2.43 -17.92 18.16
C ALA A 584 1.80 -19.27 17.84
N SER A 585 1.59 -20.14 18.83
CA SER A 585 0.98 -21.47 18.64
C SER A 585 -0.50 -21.42 18.23
N GLU A 586 -1.25 -20.43 18.73
CA GLU A 586 -2.66 -20.19 18.39
C GLU A 586 -2.79 -19.33 17.14
N ARG A 587 -1.88 -18.37 16.97
CA ARG A 587 -1.84 -17.47 15.79
C ARG A 587 -1.57 -18.21 14.51
N ALA A 588 -0.73 -19.24 14.53
CA ALA A 588 -0.20 -19.92 13.35
C ALA A 588 0.52 -18.94 12.39
N GLY A 589 0.53 -19.20 11.05
CA GLY A 589 1.32 -18.40 10.12
C GLY A 589 2.82 -18.62 10.28
N ILE A 590 3.63 -17.61 9.93
CA ILE A 590 5.11 -17.72 9.93
C ILE A 590 5.83 -16.62 10.72
N GLN A 591 5.13 -15.59 11.19
CA GLN A 591 5.74 -14.51 11.96
C GLN A 591 5.82 -14.90 13.44
N ALA A 592 7.01 -14.77 14.04
CA ALA A 592 7.20 -14.95 15.47
C ALA A 592 6.48 -13.83 16.24
N THR A 593 5.92 -14.17 17.42
CA THR A 593 5.40 -13.17 18.36
C THR A 593 6.52 -12.71 19.29
N VAL A 594 6.40 -11.49 19.78
CA VAL A 594 7.32 -10.93 20.77
C VAL A 594 6.51 -10.16 21.81
N HIS A 595 6.82 -10.39 23.08
CA HIS A 595 6.23 -9.68 24.19
C HIS A 595 7.35 -9.16 25.12
N ALA A 596 7.48 -7.84 25.16
CA ALA A 596 8.51 -7.14 25.91
C ALA A 596 7.96 -6.59 27.24
N THR A 597 8.77 -6.65 28.26
CA THR A 597 8.48 -6.07 29.58
C THR A 597 9.68 -5.33 30.13
N VAL A 598 9.44 -4.35 30.97
CA VAL A 598 10.43 -3.65 31.77
C VAL A 598 10.12 -3.85 33.26
N ASN A 599 11.04 -4.46 34.02
CA ASN A 599 10.80 -4.88 35.41
C ASN A 599 9.51 -5.69 35.56
N GLY A 600 9.15 -6.50 34.57
CA GLY A 600 7.97 -7.39 34.57
C GLY A 600 6.64 -6.75 34.16
N ASN A 601 6.62 -5.49 33.69
CA ASN A 601 5.43 -4.77 33.26
C ASN A 601 5.62 -4.18 31.85
N ASP A 602 4.55 -3.77 31.20
CA ASP A 602 4.57 -3.04 29.93
C ASP A 602 5.00 -1.56 30.10
N HIS A 603 4.95 -1.04 31.32
CA HIS A 603 5.40 0.30 31.65
C HIS A 603 5.98 0.39 33.06
N THR A 604 6.86 1.37 33.30
CA THR A 604 7.41 1.65 34.63
C THR A 604 7.78 3.12 34.79
N GLY A 605 7.84 3.56 36.05
CA GLY A 605 8.36 4.87 36.44
C GLY A 605 9.56 4.69 37.37
N ILE A 606 10.66 5.38 37.09
CA ILE A 606 11.92 5.30 37.83
C ILE A 606 12.49 6.67 38.09
N SER A 607 13.48 6.76 39.01
CA SER A 607 14.37 7.92 39.11
C SER A 607 15.54 7.81 38.13
N LYS A 608 16.08 8.95 37.74
CA LYS A 608 17.25 9.03 36.85
C LYS A 608 18.42 8.20 37.41
N GLY A 609 19.00 7.37 36.55
CA GLY A 609 20.15 6.54 36.91
C GLY A 609 19.80 5.22 37.59
N GLU A 610 18.54 4.89 37.78
CA GLU A 610 18.16 3.57 38.27
C GLU A 610 18.28 2.52 37.12
N PRO A 611 18.90 1.37 37.42
CA PRO A 611 19.03 0.29 36.43
C PRO A 611 17.69 -0.39 36.16
N LEU A 612 17.42 -0.68 34.91
CA LEU A 612 16.24 -1.39 34.45
C LEU A 612 16.60 -2.73 33.83
N VAL A 613 15.74 -3.71 34.04
CA VAL A 613 15.83 -5.02 33.39
C VAL A 613 14.71 -5.12 32.36
N PHE A 614 15.08 -5.23 31.10
CA PHE A 614 14.20 -5.49 29.99
C PHE A 614 14.19 -6.98 29.69
N VAL A 615 13.03 -7.58 29.60
CA VAL A 615 12.85 -9.00 29.28
C VAL A 615 11.89 -9.10 28.11
N ALA A 616 12.23 -9.90 27.12
CA ALA A 616 11.31 -10.21 26.04
C ALA A 616 11.14 -11.72 25.87
N LYS A 617 9.90 -12.16 25.74
CA LYS A 617 9.53 -13.52 25.36
C LYS A 617 9.22 -13.53 23.87
N VAL A 618 9.95 -14.33 23.10
CA VAL A 618 9.72 -14.54 21.67
C VAL A 618 9.19 -15.96 21.50
N GLU A 619 8.05 -16.10 20.82
CA GLU A 619 7.49 -17.40 20.46
C GLU A 619 7.57 -17.57 18.93
N ILE A 620 8.13 -18.68 18.48
CA ILE A 620 8.38 -18.96 17.08
C ILE A 620 7.38 -20.03 16.61
N PRO A 621 6.53 -19.74 15.60
CA PRO A 621 5.61 -20.74 15.06
C PRO A 621 6.37 -21.97 14.56
N LYS A 622 5.73 -23.12 14.63
CA LYS A 622 6.32 -24.38 14.16
C LYS A 622 6.80 -24.26 12.71
N ASN A 623 8.05 -24.64 12.48
CA ASN A 623 8.72 -24.57 11.17
C ASN A 623 8.90 -23.14 10.61
N ALA A 624 8.73 -22.08 11.42
CA ALA A 624 8.97 -20.70 10.96
C ALA A 624 10.45 -20.31 10.99
N GLY A 625 11.31 -21.11 11.62
CA GLY A 625 12.77 -20.91 11.62
C GLY A 625 13.36 -20.71 13.00
N LYS A 626 14.41 -19.90 13.08
CA LYS A 626 15.17 -19.58 14.28
C LYS A 626 15.29 -18.07 14.44
N LEU A 627 15.39 -17.60 15.68
CA LEU A 627 15.76 -16.22 15.95
C LEU A 627 17.19 -15.95 15.46
N VAL A 628 17.37 -14.96 14.59
CA VAL A 628 18.67 -14.60 14.01
C VAL A 628 19.12 -13.18 14.35
N TYR A 629 18.23 -12.37 14.91
CA TYR A 629 18.50 -10.99 15.29
C TYR A 629 17.55 -10.55 16.39
N ALA A 630 18.07 -9.75 17.33
CA ALA A 630 17.30 -9.01 18.32
C ALA A 630 18.08 -7.77 18.74
N ALA A 631 17.45 -6.60 18.72
CA ALA A 631 18.07 -5.36 19.15
C ALA A 631 17.06 -4.36 19.69
N TRP A 632 17.49 -3.55 20.67
CA TRP A 632 16.72 -2.47 21.27
C TRP A 632 17.08 -1.12 20.63
N ASP A 633 16.04 -0.31 20.47
CA ASP A 633 16.12 1.14 20.33
C ASP A 633 15.59 1.78 21.62
N PHE A 634 16.45 2.46 22.39
CA PHE A 634 16.08 3.07 23.66
C PHE A 634 15.79 4.58 23.52
N ASP A 635 16.24 5.21 22.45
CA ASP A 635 16.16 6.67 22.26
C ASP A 635 15.06 7.10 21.26
N GLY A 636 14.38 6.14 20.63
CA GLY A 636 13.32 6.42 19.66
C GLY A 636 13.83 6.91 18.30
N SER A 637 15.11 6.66 18.01
CA SER A 637 15.74 7.07 16.74
C SER A 637 15.32 6.22 15.52
N GLY A 638 14.73 5.05 15.76
CA GLY A 638 14.48 4.04 14.73
C GLY A 638 15.72 3.23 14.34
N GLU A 639 16.86 3.51 15.01
CA GLU A 639 18.12 2.79 14.82
C GLU A 639 18.34 1.81 15.98
N PHE A 640 18.20 0.51 15.69
CA PHE A 640 18.31 -0.56 16.68
C PHE A 640 19.77 -0.90 16.97
N LYS A 641 20.46 -0.02 17.71
CA LYS A 641 21.91 -0.10 17.98
C LYS A 641 22.30 -1.04 19.09
N ASN A 642 21.36 -1.41 19.97
CA ASN A 642 21.65 -2.21 21.15
C ASN A 642 21.31 -3.68 20.87
N GLU A 643 22.19 -4.35 20.11
CA GLU A 643 22.01 -5.75 19.76
C GLU A 643 22.13 -6.65 21.00
N ILE A 644 21.32 -7.69 21.05
CA ILE A 644 21.38 -8.75 22.06
C ILE A 644 22.21 -9.88 21.51
N GLU A 645 23.25 -10.28 22.26
CA GLU A 645 24.02 -11.46 21.93
C GLU A 645 23.16 -12.72 22.14
N LEU A 646 22.72 -13.34 21.06
CA LEU A 646 21.77 -14.47 21.09
C LEU A 646 22.31 -15.71 21.82
N SER A 647 23.63 -15.83 21.98
CA SER A 647 24.25 -16.89 22.79
C SER A 647 23.89 -16.79 24.29
N THR A 648 23.44 -15.61 24.74
CA THR A 648 22.99 -15.37 26.14
C THR A 648 21.51 -15.65 26.35
N ALA A 649 20.76 -15.88 25.29
CA ALA A 649 19.33 -16.13 25.35
C ALA A 649 19.00 -17.48 25.99
N LYS A 650 17.89 -17.54 26.73
CA LYS A 650 17.35 -18.81 27.21
C LYS A 650 16.39 -19.35 26.16
N ILE A 651 16.70 -20.52 25.62
CA ILE A 651 15.94 -21.17 24.56
C ILE A 651 15.28 -22.42 25.10
N SER A 652 14.00 -22.63 24.83
CA SER A 652 13.29 -23.88 25.17
C SER A 652 13.90 -25.09 24.47
N SER A 653 13.67 -26.29 25.00
CA SER A 653 14.28 -27.53 24.47
C SER A 653 13.90 -27.82 23.02
N ASP A 654 12.74 -27.35 22.55
CA ASP A 654 12.23 -27.50 21.19
C ASP A 654 12.53 -26.30 20.30
N GLY A 655 13.13 -25.23 20.85
CA GLY A 655 13.46 -24.01 20.14
C GLY A 655 12.29 -23.09 19.83
N SER A 656 11.09 -23.39 20.33
CA SER A 656 9.88 -22.61 20.05
C SER A 656 9.77 -21.34 20.88
N GLU A 657 10.45 -21.27 22.03
CA GLU A 657 10.45 -20.09 22.90
C GLU A 657 11.87 -19.60 23.16
N VAL A 658 12.05 -18.29 23.07
CA VAL A 658 13.32 -17.62 23.38
C VAL A 658 13.06 -16.48 24.35
N THR A 659 13.77 -16.48 25.47
CA THR A 659 13.75 -15.37 26.44
C THR A 659 15.03 -14.56 26.30
N LEU A 660 14.87 -13.27 26.04
CA LEU A 660 15.92 -12.28 25.92
C LEU A 660 15.94 -11.41 27.17
N THR A 661 17.13 -11.05 27.65
CA THR A 661 17.29 -10.13 28.80
C THR A 661 18.30 -9.06 28.44
N PHE A 662 17.99 -7.80 28.75
CA PHE A 662 18.88 -6.67 28.53
C PHE A 662 18.79 -5.70 29.72
N ASN A 663 19.94 -5.16 30.15
CA ASN A 663 19.99 -4.15 31.21
C ASN A 663 20.28 -2.79 30.59
N HIS A 664 19.50 -1.78 30.95
CA HIS A 664 19.69 -0.41 30.47
C HIS A 664 19.51 0.62 31.59
N LEU A 665 20.10 1.80 31.37
CA LEU A 665 20.09 2.90 32.32
C LEU A 665 19.81 4.21 31.57
N PHE A 666 18.81 4.96 32.01
CA PHE A 666 18.51 6.27 31.43
C PHE A 666 19.18 7.38 32.23
N GLU A 667 19.97 8.20 31.54
CA GLU A 667 20.72 9.30 32.14
C GLU A 667 19.97 10.64 32.14
N LYS A 668 18.82 10.73 31.45
CA LYS A 668 18.01 11.95 31.35
C LYS A 668 16.57 11.67 31.74
N SER A 669 15.95 12.66 32.41
CA SER A 669 14.51 12.61 32.67
C SER A 669 13.71 12.72 31.38
N GLY A 670 12.55 12.10 31.33
CA GLY A 670 11.68 12.10 30.15
C GLY A 670 10.79 10.86 30.07
N THR A 671 9.96 10.81 29.06
CA THR A 671 9.18 9.61 28.71
C THR A 671 9.80 8.96 27.48
N TYR A 672 10.13 7.70 27.58
CA TYR A 672 10.75 6.88 26.55
C TYR A 672 9.83 5.73 26.16
N TYR A 673 9.94 5.30 24.90
CA TYR A 673 9.27 4.12 24.38
C TYR A 673 10.29 3.14 23.78
N PRO A 674 11.07 2.46 24.64
CA PRO A 674 12.02 1.44 24.18
C PRO A 674 11.33 0.42 23.29
N SER A 675 11.88 0.20 22.10
CA SER A 675 11.35 -0.73 21.11
C SER A 675 12.33 -1.87 20.87
N LEU A 676 11.88 -3.10 20.93
CA LEU A 676 12.65 -4.29 20.60
C LEU A 676 12.25 -4.78 19.22
N ARG A 677 13.19 -4.88 18.29
CA ARG A 677 12.99 -5.53 16.99
C ARG A 677 13.65 -6.90 17.00
N ILE A 678 12.95 -7.89 16.47
CA ILE A 678 13.46 -9.24 16.26
C ILE A 678 13.38 -9.62 14.80
N ALA A 679 14.21 -10.60 14.39
CA ALA A 679 14.08 -11.28 13.10
C ALA A 679 14.22 -12.79 13.29
N THR A 680 13.33 -13.54 12.65
CA THR A 680 13.49 -14.97 12.44
C THR A 680 13.84 -15.28 10.98
N GLN A 681 14.53 -16.40 10.75
CA GLN A 681 14.89 -16.87 9.42
C GLN A 681 14.83 -18.40 9.40
N ARG A 682 14.28 -19.00 8.34
CA ARG A 682 13.93 -20.42 8.26
C ARG A 682 15.12 -21.35 8.53
N GLU A 683 16.22 -21.12 7.88
CA GLU A 683 17.46 -21.92 7.98
C GLU A 683 18.35 -21.48 9.15
N GLY A 684 18.08 -20.32 9.76
CA GLY A 684 18.90 -19.69 10.79
C GLY A 684 20.14 -19.00 10.24
N ASP A 685 20.12 -18.60 8.96
CA ASP A 685 21.22 -17.88 8.32
C ASP A 685 21.22 -16.40 8.73
N VAL A 686 22.21 -16.02 9.53
CA VAL A 686 22.40 -14.65 10.04
C VAL A 686 23.02 -13.70 8.99
N GLN A 687 23.53 -14.23 7.88
CA GLN A 687 24.21 -13.43 6.85
C GLN A 687 23.32 -13.02 5.69
N THR A 688 22.26 -13.79 5.42
CA THR A 688 21.36 -13.50 4.33
C THR A 688 20.51 -12.26 4.61
N PRO A 689 20.34 -11.32 3.66
CA PRO A 689 19.36 -10.25 3.79
C PRO A 689 17.93 -10.73 3.50
N PHE A 690 17.77 -11.94 2.93
CA PHE A 690 16.51 -12.46 2.44
C PHE A 690 15.76 -13.31 3.45
N THR A 691 14.46 -13.33 3.33
CA THR A 691 13.53 -14.14 4.17
C THR A 691 13.67 -13.88 5.67
N ARG A 692 14.12 -12.70 6.05
CA ARG A 692 14.17 -12.26 7.46
C ARG A 692 12.80 -11.76 7.88
N ILE A 693 12.07 -12.54 8.65
CA ILE A 693 10.72 -12.20 9.11
C ILE A 693 10.85 -11.39 10.38
N LEU A 694 10.45 -10.13 10.27
CA LEU A 694 10.55 -9.15 11.35
C LEU A 694 9.29 -9.15 12.23
N ASN A 695 9.47 -8.83 13.50
CA ASN A 695 8.43 -8.34 14.40
C ASN A 695 9.04 -7.39 15.44
N LEU A 696 8.21 -6.66 16.15
CA LEU A 696 8.65 -5.77 17.23
C LEU A 696 7.63 -5.68 18.35
N ASP A 697 8.09 -5.22 19.52
CA ASP A 697 7.24 -4.82 20.63
C ASP A 697 7.86 -3.64 21.38
N ARG A 698 7.06 -2.95 22.17
CA ARG A 698 7.42 -1.70 22.84
C ARG A 698 7.01 -1.70 24.31
N VAL A 699 7.77 -0.99 25.12
CA VAL A 699 7.44 -0.70 26.50
C VAL A 699 7.55 0.79 26.79
N LYS A 700 6.96 1.26 27.88
CA LYS A 700 7.05 2.67 28.29
C LYS A 700 7.87 2.83 29.56
N VAL A 701 8.80 3.79 29.55
CA VAL A 701 9.60 4.17 30.73
C VAL A 701 9.44 5.66 30.99
N THR A 702 9.00 6.02 32.19
CA THR A 702 8.96 7.41 32.67
C THR A 702 10.09 7.64 33.66
N VAL A 703 11.07 8.43 33.30
CA VAL A 703 12.24 8.79 34.11
C VAL A 703 11.99 10.14 34.77
N LYS A 704 11.99 10.17 36.10
CA LYS A 704 11.86 11.38 36.91
C LYS A 704 13.25 11.93 37.25
N GLU A 705 13.31 13.21 37.64
CA GLU A 705 14.55 13.87 38.10
C GLU A 705 15.20 13.10 39.28
#